data_882efd6d24c585e68ad3cd6bc1530613
#
_entry.id   882efd6d24c585e68ad3cd6bc1530613
#
_cell.length_a   1.000
_cell.length_b   1.000
_cell.length_c   1.000
_cell.angle_alpha   90.00
_cell.angle_beta   90.00
_cell.angle_gamma   90.00
#
_symmetry.space_group_name_H-M   'P 1'
#
loop_
_entity.id
_entity.type
_entity.pdbx_description
1 polymer ?
#
loop_
_entity_poly.entity_id
_entity_poly.type
_entity_poly.pdbx_seq_one_letter_code
_entity_poly.pdbx_strand_id
1 'polypeptide(L)'
;MDDDIYGNLLAMKYILMPIWALLVVTTIGAAQSNPFRQPTASELAAAVRVIRADARCPARPRFVAMSLAEPSKTLWLDSAKRKSIPREVRSTIIDPPAAKVYEFTVDVVNKIVTEVRAVPPVQWMLTESDYARADSIMRASPRFVDALLRRGVSIDSVAIETWASGVPDASVRLVRCLLYHVDARGLNRYDRPIEGVSALIDLASGTIIQWMESPIRQTPPASSLHDLTAAINDGAFSSATRPPTLVDGEVQWNAWRFTPMLAAREGLVIYNTRWVDGVTQRPIAHRMALSEMLVPYGDTSVTWTWRNAFDIGEYGFGMTSSSLRKGVDVPTSAVLLSASFVSEQGVVRSVPNAIAIFERDGGVAWRHTTNAQAIASQRRRELVVQHIATLANYDYLVSYIFSNDGTITVDIGLTGVMLVKAAADTAFDAREFGEQMLAHRITRSLLAPTHQHYFNLRLDLDIDGVDNVVTEVDVRSPLDQSENRFGNAMMMDQWDIRSEREGLRTADPRMSRTWRVSSTRPNHVGAATAFTVIPESTVYPLLALSHPLRRRARFIEYQCAITKYNADEMYAAGAYPNQSAGDEGLPKFVANDDRLVRRDVVLWCTIGTTHVGRSEDWPVMPVSNARLRLLPTGFHSQNPLIVPQQSAPIKSKKTK
;
A
#
# COMPACT_ATOMS: atom_id res chain seq x y z
N MET A 1 -63.57 8.80 -53.09
CA MET A 1 -63.26 9.87 -54.02
C MET A 1 -61.79 9.61 -54.29
N ASP A 2 -61.58 8.72 -55.18
CA ASP A 2 -61.33 8.89 -56.64
C ASP A 2 -59.90 9.35 -56.82
N ASP A 3 -59.11 8.66 -57.45
CA ASP A 3 -58.92 7.85 -58.63
C ASP A 3 -57.52 8.15 -59.17
N ASP A 4 -56.77 7.09 -59.42
CA ASP A 4 -56.39 6.60 -60.73
C ASP A 4 -55.39 7.50 -61.51
N ILE A 5 -54.36 7.02 -62.21
CA ILE A 5 -54.29 6.10 -63.32
C ILE A 5 -52.83 5.97 -63.79
N TYR A 6 -52.39 4.73 -64.13
CA TYR A 6 -51.54 4.26 -65.19
C TYR A 6 -50.38 5.08 -65.78
N GLY A 7 -49.22 4.58 -66.07
CA GLY A 7 -48.83 3.38 -66.73
C GLY A 7 -47.51 3.50 -67.47
N ASN A 8 -46.99 2.38 -67.77
CA ASN A 8 -46.14 1.94 -68.91
C ASN A 8 -44.69 1.53 -68.66
N LEU A 9 -44.59 0.26 -68.72
CA LEU A 9 -43.50 -0.60 -69.22
C LEU A 9 -42.50 0.05 -70.19
N LEU A 10 -41.22 -0.24 -69.96
CA LEU A 10 -40.28 -0.68 -70.97
C LEU A 10 -39.18 -1.56 -70.38
N ALA A 11 -39.09 -2.75 -70.88
CA ALA A 11 -38.13 -3.79 -70.53
C ALA A 11 -36.71 -3.45 -70.97
N MET A 12 -35.72 -3.69 -70.14
CA MET A 12 -34.35 -3.85 -70.55
C MET A 12 -33.64 -4.95 -69.77
N LYS A 13 -33.12 -5.86 -70.51
CA LYS A 13 -32.50 -7.15 -70.26
C LYS A 13 -31.55 -7.20 -69.09
N TYR A 14 -31.70 -8.22 -68.23
CA TYR A 14 -30.77 -8.68 -67.24
C TYR A 14 -29.49 -9.22 -67.85
N ILE A 15 -28.31 -8.65 -67.43
CA ILE A 15 -27.03 -9.31 -67.50
C ILE A 15 -26.68 -9.74 -66.11
N LEU A 16 -26.76 -11.02 -65.80
CA LEU A 16 -26.28 -11.62 -64.56
C LEU A 16 -24.74 -11.60 -64.54
N MET A 17 -24.13 -10.73 -63.68
CA MET A 17 -22.78 -10.94 -63.21
C MET A 17 -22.84 -11.52 -61.79
N PRO A 18 -22.07 -12.55 -61.44
CA PRO A 18 -22.02 -13.06 -60.09
C PRO A 18 -21.18 -12.11 -59.24
N ILE A 19 -21.81 -11.45 -58.27
CA ILE A 19 -21.13 -10.69 -57.20
C ILE A 19 -20.51 -11.75 -56.27
N TRP A 20 -19.22 -11.94 -56.37
CA TRP A 20 -18.42 -12.56 -55.31
C TRP A 20 -18.42 -11.59 -54.12
N ALA A 21 -19.29 -11.84 -53.13
CA ALA A 21 -19.19 -11.20 -51.85
C ALA A 21 -17.91 -11.69 -51.14
N LEU A 22 -16.86 -10.89 -51.23
CA LEU A 22 -15.66 -11.09 -50.44
C LEU A 22 -16.04 -10.85 -48.98
N LEU A 23 -16.34 -11.93 -48.27
CA LEU A 23 -16.48 -11.87 -46.79
C LEU A 23 -15.09 -11.57 -46.24
N VAL A 24 -14.78 -10.29 -46.06
CA VAL A 24 -13.66 -9.87 -45.23
C VAL A 24 -14.06 -10.20 -43.79
N VAL A 25 -13.73 -11.40 -43.37
CA VAL A 25 -13.69 -11.73 -41.94
C VAL A 25 -12.55 -10.89 -41.35
N THR A 26 -12.87 -9.68 -40.95
CA THR A 26 -12.00 -8.95 -39.99
C THR A 26 -11.98 -9.79 -38.73
N THR A 27 -10.97 -10.62 -38.61
CA THR A 27 -10.57 -11.12 -37.29
C THR A 27 -10.27 -9.88 -36.46
N ILE A 28 -11.26 -9.44 -35.68
CA ILE A 28 -11.02 -8.55 -34.57
C ILE A 28 -10.06 -9.33 -33.68
N GLY A 29 -8.77 -9.09 -33.87
CA GLY A 29 -7.77 -9.60 -32.94
C GLY A 29 -8.22 -9.18 -31.56
N ALA A 30 -8.52 -10.15 -30.69
CA ALA A 30 -8.87 -9.88 -29.33
C ALA A 30 -7.79 -8.95 -28.80
N ALA A 31 -8.19 -7.73 -28.46
CA ALA A 31 -7.27 -6.77 -27.84
C ALA A 31 -6.63 -7.49 -26.66
N GLN A 32 -5.32 -7.53 -26.64
CA GLN A 32 -4.59 -8.24 -25.61
C GLN A 32 -4.97 -7.61 -24.27
N SER A 33 -5.60 -8.39 -23.38
CA SER A 33 -6.01 -7.89 -22.08
C SER A 33 -4.77 -7.46 -21.29
N ASN A 34 -4.86 -6.33 -20.59
CA ASN A 34 -3.78 -5.81 -19.75
C ASN A 34 -3.37 -6.87 -18.71
N PRO A 35 -2.13 -7.42 -18.74
CA PRO A 35 -1.71 -8.48 -17.83
C PRO A 35 -1.69 -8.04 -16.37
N PHE A 36 -1.63 -6.73 -16.08
CA PHE A 36 -1.60 -6.15 -14.74
C PHE A 36 -2.99 -5.84 -14.15
N ARG A 37 -4.07 -6.05 -14.93
CA ARG A 37 -5.41 -5.82 -14.41
C ARG A 37 -5.72 -6.73 -13.22
N GLN A 38 -6.59 -6.27 -12.35
CA GLN A 38 -7.10 -7.05 -11.21
C GLN A 38 -7.59 -8.42 -11.69
N PRO A 39 -7.22 -9.53 -11.00
CA PRO A 39 -7.85 -10.82 -11.23
C PRO A 39 -9.35 -10.75 -10.96
N THR A 40 -10.14 -11.28 -11.90
CA THR A 40 -11.60 -11.34 -11.74
C THR A 40 -12.00 -12.45 -10.78
N ALA A 41 -13.20 -12.37 -10.20
CA ALA A 41 -13.74 -13.41 -9.34
C ALA A 41 -13.77 -14.78 -10.05
N SER A 42 -14.06 -14.81 -11.37
CA SER A 42 -14.06 -16.04 -12.16
C SER A 42 -12.66 -16.63 -12.36
N GLU A 43 -11.64 -15.78 -12.56
CA GLU A 43 -10.24 -16.21 -12.64
C GLU A 43 -9.77 -16.81 -11.31
N LEU A 44 -10.05 -16.15 -10.18
CA LEU A 44 -9.70 -16.66 -8.85
C LEU A 44 -10.43 -17.97 -8.54
N ALA A 45 -11.72 -18.07 -8.85
CA ALA A 45 -12.48 -19.30 -8.67
C ALA A 45 -11.96 -20.44 -9.57
N ALA A 46 -11.53 -20.13 -10.80
CA ALA A 46 -10.89 -21.11 -11.68
C ALA A 46 -9.56 -21.60 -11.11
N ALA A 47 -8.72 -20.70 -10.59
CA ALA A 47 -7.46 -21.05 -9.95
C ALA A 47 -7.66 -21.98 -8.75
N VAL A 48 -8.63 -21.69 -7.87
CA VAL A 48 -8.97 -22.56 -6.74
C VAL A 48 -9.32 -23.97 -7.21
N ARG A 49 -10.14 -24.11 -8.28
CA ARG A 49 -10.50 -25.44 -8.83
C ARG A 49 -9.29 -26.17 -9.38
N VAL A 50 -8.44 -25.47 -10.12
CA VAL A 50 -7.23 -26.04 -10.73
C VAL A 50 -6.28 -26.54 -9.64
N ILE A 51 -6.04 -25.73 -8.60
CA ILE A 51 -5.17 -26.09 -7.48
C ILE A 51 -5.72 -27.33 -6.76
N ARG A 52 -7.01 -27.35 -6.43
CA ARG A 52 -7.63 -28.50 -5.76
C ARG A 52 -7.61 -29.80 -6.54
N ALA A 53 -7.54 -29.70 -7.86
CA ALA A 53 -7.45 -30.87 -8.74
C ALA A 53 -6.00 -31.35 -8.94
N ASP A 54 -4.99 -30.57 -8.55
CA ASP A 54 -3.58 -30.93 -8.67
C ASP A 54 -3.18 -31.98 -7.61
N ALA A 55 -2.50 -33.04 -8.04
CA ALA A 55 -2.10 -34.15 -7.15
C ALA A 55 -1.14 -33.70 -6.01
N ARG A 56 -0.48 -32.55 -6.16
CA ARG A 56 0.42 -31.97 -5.15
C ARG A 56 -0.32 -31.12 -4.12
N CYS A 57 -1.61 -30.84 -4.36
CA CYS A 57 -2.42 -30.09 -3.42
C CYS A 57 -2.70 -30.94 -2.16
N PRO A 58 -2.55 -30.40 -0.95
CA PRO A 58 -2.91 -31.11 0.27
C PRO A 58 -4.37 -31.57 0.27
N ALA A 59 -4.68 -32.66 0.95
CA ALA A 59 -6.04 -33.18 1.03
C ALA A 59 -7.03 -32.20 1.71
N ARG A 60 -6.54 -31.32 2.57
CA ARG A 60 -7.33 -30.28 3.27
C ARG A 60 -6.66 -28.92 3.13
N PRO A 61 -6.58 -28.36 1.91
CA PRO A 61 -5.88 -27.13 1.67
C PRO A 61 -6.63 -25.96 2.28
N ARG A 62 -5.90 -25.05 2.92
CA ARG A 62 -6.39 -23.72 3.29
C ARG A 62 -5.63 -22.68 2.50
N PHE A 63 -6.37 -21.73 1.95
CA PHE A 63 -5.81 -20.65 1.14
C PHE A 63 -5.51 -19.45 2.05
N VAL A 64 -4.26 -19.08 2.15
CA VAL A 64 -3.82 -17.94 2.97
C VAL A 64 -3.93 -16.64 2.18
N ALA A 65 -3.44 -16.67 0.95
CA ALA A 65 -3.52 -15.52 0.03
C ALA A 65 -3.56 -16.02 -1.42
N MET A 66 -4.24 -15.27 -2.27
CA MET A 66 -4.20 -15.47 -3.72
C MET A 66 -4.26 -14.10 -4.40
N SER A 67 -3.31 -13.84 -5.29
CA SER A 67 -3.21 -12.60 -6.04
C SER A 67 -2.68 -12.85 -7.44
N LEU A 68 -2.66 -11.80 -8.27
CA LEU A 68 -1.94 -11.82 -9.53
C LEU A 68 -0.49 -12.25 -9.28
N ALA A 69 0.00 -13.25 -10.01
CA ALA A 69 1.43 -13.46 -10.15
C ALA A 69 1.97 -12.31 -10.99
N GLU A 70 2.98 -11.61 -10.49
CA GLU A 70 3.52 -10.45 -11.19
C GLU A 70 3.98 -10.84 -12.60
N PRO A 71 3.45 -10.20 -13.65
CA PRO A 71 3.90 -10.45 -15.01
C PRO A 71 5.39 -10.16 -15.16
N SER A 72 6.10 -11.04 -15.87
CA SER A 72 7.54 -10.86 -16.08
C SER A 72 7.86 -9.48 -16.67
N LYS A 73 8.63 -8.68 -15.94
CA LYS A 73 9.10 -7.36 -16.37
C LYS A 73 9.85 -7.43 -17.70
N THR A 74 10.72 -8.44 -17.85
CA THR A 74 11.48 -8.66 -19.08
C THR A 74 10.57 -8.93 -20.29
N LEU A 75 9.54 -9.74 -20.12
CA LEU A 75 8.56 -10.01 -21.20
C LEU A 75 7.69 -8.77 -21.47
N TRP A 76 7.37 -8.00 -20.44
CA TRP A 76 6.58 -6.78 -20.58
C TRP A 76 7.34 -5.68 -21.34
N LEU A 77 8.61 -5.52 -21.09
CA LEU A 77 9.46 -4.52 -21.76
C LEU A 77 9.73 -4.87 -23.23
N ASP A 78 9.74 -6.15 -23.57
CA ASP A 78 9.87 -6.61 -24.95
C ASP A 78 8.50 -6.59 -25.66
N SER A 79 8.27 -5.56 -26.47
CA SER A 79 6.99 -5.37 -27.18
C SER A 79 6.58 -6.55 -28.05
N ALA A 80 7.55 -7.31 -28.60
CA ALA A 80 7.28 -8.50 -29.40
C ALA A 80 6.79 -9.68 -28.55
N LYS A 81 7.24 -9.75 -27.30
CA LYS A 81 6.92 -10.84 -26.36
C LYS A 81 5.74 -10.54 -25.45
N ARG A 82 5.27 -9.30 -25.35
CA ARG A 82 4.12 -8.95 -24.49
C ARG A 82 2.91 -9.88 -24.66
N LYS A 83 2.66 -10.35 -25.89
CA LYS A 83 1.56 -11.29 -26.19
C LYS A 83 1.76 -12.69 -25.59
N SER A 84 2.97 -13.03 -25.21
CA SER A 84 3.29 -14.32 -24.59
C SER A 84 3.27 -14.29 -23.07
N ILE A 85 2.98 -13.14 -22.44
CA ILE A 85 2.89 -13.03 -20.98
C ILE A 85 1.70 -13.88 -20.53
N PRO A 86 1.93 -14.90 -19.69
CA PRO A 86 0.84 -15.72 -19.18
C PRO A 86 -0.03 -14.93 -18.21
N ARG A 87 -1.29 -15.28 -18.14
CA ARG A 87 -2.21 -14.74 -17.15
C ARG A 87 -2.23 -15.64 -15.93
N GLU A 88 -1.40 -15.32 -14.94
CA GLU A 88 -1.18 -16.18 -13.79
C GLU A 88 -1.64 -15.56 -12.48
N VAL A 89 -2.05 -16.41 -11.55
CA VAL A 89 -2.27 -16.07 -10.14
C VAL A 89 -1.38 -16.94 -9.26
N ARG A 90 -0.82 -16.35 -8.19
CA ARG A 90 -0.05 -17.05 -7.17
C ARG A 90 -0.89 -17.19 -5.91
N SER A 91 -0.84 -18.36 -5.31
CA SER A 91 -1.56 -18.67 -4.06
C SER A 91 -0.63 -19.29 -3.04
N THR A 92 -0.67 -18.78 -1.81
CA THR A 92 -0.08 -19.45 -0.65
C THR A 92 -1.12 -20.36 -0.03
N ILE A 93 -0.78 -21.64 0.10
CA ILE A 93 -1.64 -22.70 0.60
C ILE A 93 -0.94 -23.39 1.77
N ILE A 94 -1.70 -23.70 2.81
CA ILE A 94 -1.21 -24.43 3.96
C ILE A 94 -1.87 -25.80 4.08
N ASP A 95 -1.09 -26.72 4.62
CA ASP A 95 -1.56 -28.00 5.14
C ASP A 95 -1.42 -27.99 6.66
N PRO A 96 -2.46 -27.57 7.42
CA PRO A 96 -2.33 -27.39 8.86
C PRO A 96 -1.91 -28.65 9.63
N PRO A 97 -2.41 -29.85 9.29
CA PRO A 97 -1.98 -31.07 9.98
C PRO A 97 -0.50 -31.37 9.83
N ALA A 98 0.09 -31.03 8.68
CA ALA A 98 1.50 -31.28 8.38
C ALA A 98 2.39 -30.08 8.69
N ALA A 99 1.84 -28.93 9.10
CA ALA A 99 2.51 -27.64 9.30
C ALA A 99 3.37 -27.24 8.07
N LYS A 100 2.86 -27.49 6.87
CA LYS A 100 3.55 -27.24 5.61
C LYS A 100 2.91 -26.10 4.84
N VAL A 101 3.74 -25.32 4.16
CA VAL A 101 3.34 -24.23 3.28
C VAL A 101 3.74 -24.56 1.85
N TYR A 102 2.84 -24.28 0.91
CA TYR A 102 3.06 -24.42 -0.52
C TYR A 102 2.69 -23.14 -1.23
N GLU A 103 3.45 -22.79 -2.23
CA GLU A 103 3.09 -21.74 -3.19
C GLU A 103 2.74 -22.38 -4.52
N PHE A 104 1.56 -22.03 -5.04
CA PHE A 104 1.07 -22.50 -6.34
C PHE A 104 0.96 -21.31 -7.28
N THR A 105 1.48 -21.46 -8.49
CA THR A 105 1.22 -20.54 -9.60
C THR A 105 0.32 -21.23 -10.61
N VAL A 106 -0.73 -20.54 -11.03
CA VAL A 106 -1.77 -21.09 -11.94
C VAL A 106 -1.96 -20.17 -13.12
N ASP A 107 -1.78 -20.68 -14.32
CA ASP A 107 -2.25 -20.03 -15.54
C ASP A 107 -3.78 -20.17 -15.61
N VAL A 108 -4.49 -19.07 -15.40
CA VAL A 108 -5.96 -19.06 -15.31
C VAL A 108 -6.65 -19.17 -16.68
N VAL A 109 -5.93 -18.88 -17.77
CA VAL A 109 -6.43 -19.03 -19.15
C VAL A 109 -6.36 -20.49 -19.56
N ASN A 110 -5.19 -21.11 -19.41
CA ASN A 110 -4.96 -22.49 -19.77
C ASN A 110 -5.45 -23.47 -18.70
N LYS A 111 -5.79 -22.98 -17.51
CA LYS A 111 -6.30 -23.77 -16.35
C LYS A 111 -5.33 -24.87 -15.92
N ILE A 112 -4.06 -24.54 -15.83
CA ILE A 112 -2.99 -25.45 -15.42
C ILE A 112 -2.18 -24.83 -14.27
N VAL A 113 -1.64 -25.70 -13.40
CA VAL A 113 -0.62 -25.30 -12.42
C VAL A 113 0.71 -25.23 -13.16
N THR A 114 1.31 -24.05 -13.20
CA THR A 114 2.61 -23.81 -13.85
C THR A 114 3.77 -24.02 -12.89
N GLU A 115 3.57 -23.77 -11.61
CA GLU A 115 4.61 -23.96 -10.59
C GLU A 115 4.00 -24.41 -9.25
N VAL A 116 4.71 -25.29 -8.55
CA VAL A 116 4.44 -25.61 -7.15
C VAL A 116 5.75 -25.62 -6.40
N ARG A 117 5.84 -24.80 -5.37
CA ARG A 117 7.00 -24.69 -4.49
C ARG A 117 6.61 -25.07 -3.06
N ALA A 118 7.26 -26.07 -2.48
CA ALA A 118 7.21 -26.31 -1.06
C ALA A 118 8.11 -25.28 -0.36
N VAL A 119 7.55 -24.55 0.60
CA VAL A 119 8.29 -23.53 1.36
C VAL A 119 8.93 -24.20 2.59
N PRO A 120 10.17 -23.84 2.96
CA PRO A 120 10.76 -24.26 4.24
C PRO A 120 9.86 -23.93 5.43
N PRO A 121 10.07 -24.53 6.61
CA PRO A 121 9.26 -24.24 7.79
C PRO A 121 9.18 -22.74 8.08
N VAL A 122 8.00 -22.16 7.92
CA VAL A 122 7.68 -20.74 8.15
C VAL A 122 6.29 -20.63 8.74
N GLN A 123 6.00 -19.47 9.34
CA GLN A 123 4.64 -19.14 9.77
C GLN A 123 3.98 -18.19 8.77
N TRP A 124 2.80 -18.57 8.31
CA TRP A 124 1.97 -17.78 7.38
C TRP A 124 1.21 -16.66 8.10
N MET A 125 0.56 -15.81 7.35
CA MET A 125 -0.36 -14.78 7.86
C MET A 125 -1.45 -15.41 8.73
N LEU A 126 -1.98 -14.66 9.70
CA LEU A 126 -3.12 -15.10 10.50
C LEU A 126 -4.36 -15.25 9.61
N THR A 127 -5.12 -16.32 9.88
CA THR A 127 -6.33 -16.65 9.13
C THR A 127 -7.56 -16.60 10.02
N GLU A 128 -8.75 -16.58 9.44
CA GLU A 128 -10.02 -16.57 10.18
C GLU A 128 -10.11 -17.73 11.18
N SER A 129 -9.60 -18.91 10.81
CA SER A 129 -9.59 -20.06 11.70
C SER A 129 -8.63 -19.92 12.88
N ASP A 130 -7.53 -19.17 12.72
CA ASP A 130 -6.63 -18.86 13.83
C ASP A 130 -7.34 -18.02 14.89
N TYR A 131 -8.07 -16.98 14.46
CA TYR A 131 -8.88 -16.14 15.35
C TYR A 131 -9.95 -16.96 16.10
N ALA A 132 -10.74 -17.75 15.38
CA ALA A 132 -11.80 -18.58 15.96
C ALA A 132 -11.22 -19.63 16.96
N ARG A 133 -10.06 -20.20 16.63
CA ARG A 133 -9.43 -21.19 17.49
C ARG A 133 -8.86 -20.56 18.75
N ALA A 134 -8.20 -19.40 18.65
CA ALA A 134 -7.70 -18.68 19.82
C ALA A 134 -8.82 -18.28 20.77
N ASP A 135 -9.95 -17.75 20.25
CA ASP A 135 -11.14 -17.44 21.04
C ASP A 135 -11.68 -18.67 21.77
N SER A 136 -11.82 -19.79 21.07
CA SER A 136 -12.29 -21.05 21.65
C SER A 136 -11.37 -21.57 22.78
N ILE A 137 -10.05 -21.52 22.59
CA ILE A 137 -9.07 -21.98 23.60
C ILE A 137 -9.13 -21.07 24.83
N MET A 138 -9.20 -19.75 24.63
CA MET A 138 -9.29 -18.80 25.74
C MET A 138 -10.56 -19.05 26.56
N ARG A 139 -11.72 -19.11 25.90
CA ARG A 139 -13.03 -19.32 26.59
C ARG A 139 -13.13 -20.65 27.32
N ALA A 140 -12.46 -21.68 26.83
CA ALA A 140 -12.41 -22.99 27.49
C ALA A 140 -11.47 -23.02 28.69
N SER A 141 -10.64 -22.00 28.92
CA SER A 141 -9.67 -21.96 30.01
C SER A 141 -10.29 -21.56 31.34
N PRO A 142 -10.28 -22.41 32.39
CA PRO A 142 -10.76 -22.04 33.72
C PRO A 142 -10.01 -20.83 34.30
N ARG A 143 -8.70 -20.72 34.02
CA ARG A 143 -7.86 -19.59 34.44
C ARG A 143 -8.30 -18.28 33.83
N PHE A 144 -8.76 -18.31 32.60
CA PHE A 144 -9.32 -17.13 31.92
C PHE A 144 -10.63 -16.69 32.57
N VAL A 145 -11.55 -17.63 32.79
CA VAL A 145 -12.82 -17.39 33.47
C VAL A 145 -12.61 -16.76 34.84
N ASP A 146 -11.70 -17.35 35.64
CA ASP A 146 -11.36 -16.87 36.97
C ASP A 146 -10.72 -15.44 36.93
N ALA A 147 -9.82 -15.18 35.98
CA ALA A 147 -9.23 -13.86 35.82
C ALA A 147 -10.26 -12.77 35.46
N LEU A 148 -11.28 -13.12 34.67
CA LEU A 148 -12.40 -12.21 34.35
C LEU A 148 -13.29 -11.97 35.58
N LEU A 149 -13.63 -13.03 36.33
CA LEU A 149 -14.45 -12.94 37.55
C LEU A 149 -13.80 -12.00 38.58
N ARG A 150 -12.47 -12.12 38.80
CA ARG A 150 -11.73 -11.20 39.69
C ARG A 150 -11.77 -9.75 39.23
N ARG A 151 -12.02 -9.48 37.95
CA ARG A 151 -12.16 -8.16 37.33
C ARG A 151 -13.62 -7.69 37.22
N GLY A 152 -14.57 -8.49 37.70
CA GLY A 152 -16.00 -8.19 37.62
C GLY A 152 -16.57 -8.19 36.19
N VAL A 153 -15.95 -8.95 35.28
CA VAL A 153 -16.34 -9.02 33.87
C VAL A 153 -16.91 -10.39 33.53
N SER A 154 -18.11 -10.42 32.92
CA SER A 154 -18.70 -11.63 32.40
C SER A 154 -17.98 -12.11 31.16
N ILE A 155 -17.82 -13.43 30.99
CA ILE A 155 -17.21 -14.01 29.78
C ILE A 155 -18.01 -13.68 28.50
N ASP A 156 -19.32 -13.48 28.60
CA ASP A 156 -20.19 -13.10 27.49
C ASP A 156 -20.00 -11.63 27.06
N SER A 157 -19.37 -10.84 27.94
CA SER A 157 -19.09 -9.44 27.70
C SER A 157 -17.63 -9.17 27.31
N VAL A 158 -16.92 -10.20 26.77
CA VAL A 158 -15.51 -10.06 26.38
C VAL A 158 -15.33 -10.30 24.89
N ALA A 159 -14.70 -9.33 24.22
CA ALA A 159 -14.08 -9.53 22.92
C ALA A 159 -12.61 -9.96 23.11
N ILE A 160 -12.22 -11.03 22.44
CA ILE A 160 -10.86 -11.53 22.41
C ILE A 160 -10.27 -11.15 21.05
N GLU A 161 -9.22 -10.38 21.06
CA GLU A 161 -8.52 -9.97 19.85
C GLU A 161 -7.19 -10.74 19.75
N THR A 162 -7.01 -11.45 18.64
CA THR A 162 -5.85 -12.30 18.41
C THR A 162 -4.77 -11.54 17.64
N TRP A 163 -3.57 -11.57 18.16
CA TRP A 163 -2.39 -10.91 17.59
C TRP A 163 -1.31 -11.92 17.24
N ALA A 164 -0.46 -11.57 16.28
CA ALA A 164 0.78 -12.30 16.03
C ALA A 164 1.64 -12.36 17.30
N SER A 165 2.29 -13.50 17.53
CA SER A 165 2.94 -13.77 18.82
C SER A 165 4.15 -12.90 19.11
N GLY A 166 4.85 -12.43 18.07
CA GLY A 166 6.16 -11.78 18.20
C GLY A 166 7.30 -12.72 18.61
N VAL A 167 7.03 -14.01 18.80
CA VAL A 167 8.03 -15.01 19.17
C VAL A 167 8.74 -15.51 17.91
N PRO A 168 10.09 -15.48 17.84
CA PRO A 168 10.83 -15.90 16.65
C PRO A 168 11.04 -17.42 16.60
N ASP A 169 9.93 -18.17 16.51
CA ASP A 169 9.94 -19.64 16.39
C ASP A 169 8.96 -20.06 15.30
N ALA A 170 9.49 -20.46 14.17
CA ALA A 170 8.69 -20.92 13.04
C ALA A 170 8.19 -22.38 13.18
N SER A 171 8.63 -23.12 14.19
CA SER A 171 8.25 -24.53 14.40
C SER A 171 6.86 -24.71 15.01
N VAL A 172 6.32 -23.66 15.65
CA VAL A 172 5.03 -23.66 16.36
C VAL A 172 4.12 -22.54 15.90
N ARG A 173 2.81 -22.78 15.89
CA ARG A 173 1.81 -21.76 15.51
C ARG A 173 1.36 -20.98 16.73
N LEU A 174 2.01 -19.86 17.00
CA LEU A 174 1.79 -19.05 18.20
C LEU A 174 1.00 -17.78 17.91
N VAL A 175 0.08 -17.46 18.84
CA VAL A 175 -0.65 -16.19 18.85
C VAL A 175 -0.74 -15.63 20.27
N ARG A 176 -1.00 -14.33 20.38
CA ARG A 176 -1.32 -13.66 21.64
C ARG A 176 -2.73 -13.08 21.59
N CYS A 177 -3.33 -12.88 22.78
CA CYS A 177 -4.68 -12.34 22.87
C CYS A 177 -4.71 -11.07 23.70
N LEU A 178 -5.42 -10.06 23.20
CA LEU A 178 -5.86 -8.88 23.92
C LEU A 178 -7.33 -9.00 24.26
N LEU A 179 -7.75 -8.35 25.35
CA LEU A 179 -9.09 -8.48 25.87
C LEU A 179 -9.76 -7.11 26.00
N TYR A 180 -11.01 -7.06 25.58
CA TYR A 180 -11.83 -5.86 25.68
C TYR A 180 -13.20 -6.20 26.26
N HIS A 181 -13.71 -5.32 27.12
CA HIS A 181 -15.08 -5.44 27.60
C HIS A 181 -16.03 -4.86 26.55
N VAL A 182 -17.02 -5.63 26.15
CA VAL A 182 -18.06 -5.20 25.21
C VAL A 182 -19.42 -5.18 25.89
N ASP A 183 -20.25 -4.21 25.52
CA ASP A 183 -21.64 -4.17 25.95
C ASP A 183 -22.60 -4.62 24.82
N ALA A 184 -23.87 -4.76 25.16
CA ALA A 184 -24.89 -5.22 24.22
C ALA A 184 -25.10 -4.29 23.00
N ARG A 185 -24.57 -3.07 23.04
CA ARG A 185 -24.65 -2.09 21.94
C ARG A 185 -23.56 -2.28 20.90
N GLY A 186 -22.52 -3.08 21.22
CA GLY A 186 -21.43 -3.38 20.30
C GLY A 186 -20.59 -2.17 19.85
N LEU A 187 -20.60 -1.09 20.66
CA LEU A 187 -19.88 0.15 20.36
C LEU A 187 -18.36 -0.05 20.46
N ASN A 188 -17.60 1.01 20.34
CA ASN A 188 -16.14 0.96 20.34
C ASN A 188 -15.56 0.12 21.50
N ARG A 189 -15.12 -1.12 21.23
CA ARG A 189 -14.56 -2.03 22.25
C ARG A 189 -13.22 -1.52 22.79
N TYR A 190 -12.50 -0.72 22.04
CA TYR A 190 -11.15 -0.26 22.39
C TYR A 190 -11.12 0.78 23.52
N ASP A 191 -12.25 1.38 23.87
CA ASP A 191 -12.35 2.29 25.03
C ASP A 191 -12.39 1.56 26.37
N ARG A 192 -12.54 0.23 26.35
CA ARG A 192 -12.71 -0.60 27.56
C ARG A 192 -11.75 -1.78 27.61
N PRO A 193 -10.41 -1.54 27.58
CA PRO A 193 -9.43 -2.62 27.68
C PRO A 193 -9.54 -3.33 29.02
N ILE A 194 -9.42 -4.66 28.98
CA ILE A 194 -9.28 -5.51 30.17
C ILE A 194 -7.79 -5.72 30.39
N GLU A 195 -7.20 -4.84 31.19
CA GLU A 195 -5.76 -4.81 31.39
C GLU A 195 -5.25 -5.96 32.24
N GLY A 196 -3.96 -6.25 32.03
CA GLY A 196 -3.20 -7.15 32.87
C GLY A 196 -3.51 -8.62 32.66
N VAL A 197 -4.16 -9.00 31.57
CA VAL A 197 -4.36 -10.41 31.20
C VAL A 197 -4.00 -10.57 29.72
N SER A 198 -3.08 -11.50 29.46
CA SER A 198 -2.75 -11.92 28.10
C SER A 198 -2.27 -13.37 28.12
N ALA A 199 -2.42 -14.08 27.02
CA ALA A 199 -1.97 -15.45 26.88
C ALA A 199 -1.17 -15.63 25.60
N LEU A 200 -0.12 -16.44 25.66
CA LEU A 200 0.54 -16.99 24.49
C LEU A 200 -0.04 -18.38 24.25
N ILE A 201 -0.59 -18.60 23.09
CA ILE A 201 -1.34 -19.80 22.72
C ILE A 201 -0.62 -20.51 21.59
N ASP A 202 -0.42 -21.80 21.73
CA ASP A 202 -0.09 -22.68 20.62
C ASP A 202 -1.39 -23.20 19.99
N LEU A 203 -1.69 -22.72 18.79
CA LEU A 203 -2.91 -23.08 18.07
C LEU A 203 -2.90 -24.54 17.60
N ALA A 204 -1.73 -25.12 17.35
CA ALA A 204 -1.62 -26.49 16.90
C ALA A 204 -2.00 -27.47 18.03
N SER A 205 -1.38 -27.35 19.18
CA SER A 205 -1.71 -28.18 20.36
C SER A 205 -3.02 -27.77 21.02
N GLY A 206 -3.49 -26.54 20.82
CA GLY A 206 -4.68 -26.01 21.49
C GLY A 206 -4.41 -25.64 22.96
N THR A 207 -3.18 -25.33 23.33
CA THR A 207 -2.77 -25.06 24.71
C THR A 207 -2.30 -23.63 24.93
N ILE A 208 -2.59 -23.10 26.11
CA ILE A 208 -1.99 -21.85 26.59
C ILE A 208 -0.62 -22.19 27.17
N ILE A 209 0.45 -21.80 26.46
CA ILE A 209 1.82 -22.12 26.87
C ILE A 209 2.42 -21.07 27.81
N GLN A 210 1.91 -19.84 27.76
CA GLN A 210 2.29 -18.79 28.71
C GLN A 210 1.05 -17.97 29.07
N TRP A 211 0.90 -17.75 30.36
CA TRP A 211 -0.11 -16.87 30.92
C TRP A 211 0.58 -15.66 31.54
N MET A 212 0.13 -14.47 31.15
CA MET A 212 0.63 -13.22 31.69
C MET A 212 -0.50 -12.56 32.47
N GLU A 213 -0.23 -12.25 33.73
CA GLU A 213 -1.16 -11.55 34.60
C GLU A 213 -0.42 -10.49 35.41
N SER A 214 -0.89 -9.28 35.37
CA SER A 214 -0.40 -8.16 36.17
C SER A 214 -1.48 -7.72 37.17
N PRO A 215 -1.18 -6.81 38.10
CA PRO A 215 -2.16 -6.31 39.06
C PRO A 215 -3.45 -5.87 38.39
N ILE A 216 -4.58 -6.16 39.05
CA ILE A 216 -5.91 -5.85 38.53
C ILE A 216 -6.07 -4.35 38.38
N ARG A 217 -6.48 -3.93 37.18
CA ARG A 217 -6.89 -2.57 36.85
C ARG A 217 -8.40 -2.55 36.65
N GLN A 218 -9.06 -1.50 37.10
CA GLN A 218 -10.48 -1.35 36.86
C GLN A 218 -10.73 -1.08 35.37
N THR A 219 -11.68 -1.81 34.76
CA THR A 219 -12.08 -1.58 33.38
C THR A 219 -12.68 -0.17 33.26
N PRO A 220 -12.25 0.65 32.30
CA PRO A 220 -12.78 1.99 32.10
C PRO A 220 -14.31 1.97 31.89
N PRO A 221 -15.04 2.99 32.36
CA PRO A 221 -16.46 3.12 32.05
C PRO A 221 -16.67 3.34 30.55
N ALA A 222 -17.82 2.92 30.02
CA ALA A 222 -18.15 3.20 28.64
C ALA A 222 -18.26 4.72 28.43
N SER A 223 -17.63 5.24 27.35
CA SER A 223 -17.74 6.64 26.99
C SER A 223 -19.07 6.91 26.29
N SER A 224 -19.70 8.06 26.54
CA SER A 224 -20.95 8.47 25.91
C SER A 224 -20.79 8.95 24.45
N LEU A 225 -19.55 9.04 23.95
CA LEU A 225 -19.22 9.62 22.63
C LEU A 225 -19.20 8.58 21.48
N HIS A 226 -19.82 7.42 21.63
CA HIS A 226 -19.56 6.25 20.79
C HIS A 226 -20.48 6.01 19.61
N ASP A 227 -21.47 6.86 19.38
CA ASP A 227 -22.29 6.70 18.18
C ASP A 227 -21.65 7.37 16.97
N LEU A 228 -20.57 6.74 16.47
CA LEU A 228 -19.89 7.18 15.24
C LEU A 228 -20.80 7.06 14.00
N THR A 229 -21.91 6.34 14.09
CA THR A 229 -22.85 6.20 12.98
C THR A 229 -23.70 7.45 12.77
N ALA A 230 -23.86 8.30 13.79
CA ALA A 230 -24.64 9.53 13.72
C ALA A 230 -23.88 10.71 13.07
N ALA A 231 -22.57 10.59 12.87
CA ALA A 231 -21.73 11.68 12.37
C ALA A 231 -21.50 11.64 10.84
N ILE A 232 -22.35 10.95 10.08
CA ILE A 232 -22.28 10.94 8.61
C ILE A 232 -22.78 12.29 8.09
N ASN A 233 -21.88 13.24 7.94
CA ASN A 233 -22.17 14.47 7.20
C ASN A 233 -22.04 14.21 5.70
N ASP A 234 -23.09 14.46 4.95
CA ASP A 234 -23.10 14.53 3.49
C ASP A 234 -22.28 15.73 2.99
N GLY A 235 -20.96 15.71 3.27
CA GLY A 235 -20.04 16.73 2.76
C GLY A 235 -20.00 16.68 1.24
N ALA A 236 -20.56 17.68 0.58
CA ALA A 236 -20.45 17.81 -0.87
C ALA A 236 -19.00 18.14 -1.28
N PHE A 237 -18.30 17.18 -1.88
CA PHE A 237 -17.03 17.45 -2.55
C PHE A 237 -17.29 18.22 -3.84
N SER A 238 -16.98 19.52 -3.84
CA SER A 238 -17.03 20.33 -5.06
C SER A 238 -15.87 19.97 -5.97
N SER A 239 -16.11 19.27 -7.07
CA SER A 239 -15.11 19.01 -8.09
C SER A 239 -15.68 19.16 -9.49
N ALA A 240 -15.28 20.19 -10.20
CA ALA A 240 -15.42 20.25 -11.65
C ALA A 240 -14.33 19.35 -12.27
N THR A 241 -14.66 18.13 -12.67
CA THR A 241 -13.65 17.15 -12.96
C THR A 241 -13.87 16.47 -14.29
N ARG A 242 -12.77 16.17 -14.98
CA ARG A 242 -12.77 15.15 -16.02
C ARG A 242 -12.60 13.79 -15.33
N PRO A 243 -13.58 12.90 -15.40
CA PRO A 243 -13.38 11.57 -14.87
C PRO A 243 -12.21 10.88 -15.61
N PRO A 244 -11.35 10.14 -14.91
CA PRO A 244 -10.35 9.33 -15.56
C PRO A 244 -11.02 8.30 -16.47
N THR A 245 -10.41 8.00 -17.59
CA THR A 245 -10.87 6.91 -18.47
C THR A 245 -10.19 5.61 -18.07
N LEU A 246 -10.96 4.53 -18.00
CA LEU A 246 -10.46 3.19 -17.77
C LEU A 246 -10.57 2.38 -19.06
N VAL A 247 -9.45 1.87 -19.51
CA VAL A 247 -9.39 0.99 -20.70
C VAL A 247 -8.64 -0.28 -20.30
N ASP A 248 -9.34 -1.38 -20.26
CA ASP A 248 -8.80 -2.68 -19.83
C ASP A 248 -8.01 -2.60 -18.50
N GLY A 249 -8.56 -1.93 -17.50
CA GLY A 249 -7.95 -1.75 -16.19
C GLY A 249 -6.84 -0.68 -16.12
N GLU A 250 -6.42 -0.14 -17.27
CA GLU A 250 -5.48 0.97 -17.31
C GLU A 250 -6.21 2.30 -17.09
N VAL A 251 -5.71 3.10 -16.20
CA VAL A 251 -6.14 4.47 -15.96
C VAL A 251 -5.46 5.40 -16.97
N GLN A 252 -6.26 6.20 -17.65
CA GLN A 252 -5.81 7.25 -18.55
C GLN A 252 -6.33 8.59 -18.06
N TRP A 253 -5.42 9.46 -17.64
CA TRP A 253 -5.76 10.80 -17.17
C TRP A 253 -4.68 11.81 -17.55
N ASN A 254 -5.04 12.83 -18.30
CA ASN A 254 -4.06 13.76 -18.89
C ASN A 254 -2.93 12.97 -19.60
N ALA A 255 -1.67 13.27 -19.27
CA ALA A 255 -0.52 12.52 -19.78
C ALA A 255 -0.23 11.21 -19.01
N TRP A 256 -0.89 10.94 -17.90
CA TRP A 256 -0.65 9.75 -17.09
C TRP A 256 -1.33 8.50 -17.63
N ARG A 257 -0.58 7.39 -17.57
CA ARG A 257 -1.07 6.03 -17.83
C ARG A 257 -0.50 5.10 -16.77
N PHE A 258 -1.34 4.30 -16.13
CA PHE A 258 -0.93 3.30 -15.14
C PHE A 258 -2.07 2.31 -14.87
N THR A 259 -1.75 1.18 -14.23
CA THR A 259 -2.74 0.18 -13.84
C THR A 259 -2.76 0.02 -12.32
N PRO A 260 -3.84 0.41 -11.64
CA PRO A 260 -4.01 0.13 -10.23
C PRO A 260 -4.53 -1.30 -10.03
N MET A 261 -4.04 -1.96 -9.00
CA MET A 261 -4.51 -3.28 -8.57
C MET A 261 -4.53 -3.33 -7.04
N LEU A 262 -5.44 -4.11 -6.46
CA LEU A 262 -5.44 -4.40 -5.03
C LEU A 262 -4.92 -5.82 -4.81
N ALA A 263 -3.71 -5.93 -4.28
CA ALA A 263 -3.10 -7.20 -3.91
C ALA A 263 -3.57 -7.61 -2.50
N ALA A 264 -3.72 -8.91 -2.26
CA ALA A 264 -4.20 -9.43 -0.98
C ALA A 264 -3.27 -9.08 0.18
N ARG A 265 -1.97 -9.02 -0.05
CA ARG A 265 -0.96 -8.74 0.96
C ARG A 265 -0.64 -7.24 1.07
N GLU A 266 -0.19 -6.62 0.00
CA GLU A 266 0.34 -5.24 0.01
C GLU A 266 -0.73 -4.16 -0.03
N GLY A 267 -1.97 -4.50 -0.38
CA GLY A 267 -3.00 -3.53 -0.67
C GLY A 267 -2.83 -2.91 -2.06
N LEU A 268 -2.88 -1.59 -2.16
CA LEU A 268 -2.85 -0.88 -3.45
C LEU A 268 -1.46 -0.95 -4.10
N VAL A 269 -1.43 -1.49 -5.30
CA VAL A 269 -0.25 -1.60 -6.17
C VAL A 269 -0.51 -0.80 -7.43
N ILE A 270 0.47 -0.02 -7.87
CA ILE A 270 0.44 0.73 -9.12
C ILE A 270 1.46 0.12 -10.08
N TYR A 271 1.00 -0.31 -11.25
CA TYR A 271 1.84 -0.89 -12.30
C TYR A 271 1.99 0.03 -13.50
N ASN A 272 3.11 -0.08 -14.19
CA ASN A 272 3.39 0.50 -15.51
C ASN A 272 3.08 1.98 -15.61
N THR A 273 3.52 2.73 -14.62
CA THR A 273 3.38 4.18 -14.62
C THR A 273 4.22 4.81 -15.72
N ARG A 274 3.56 5.56 -16.60
CA ARG A 274 4.21 6.26 -17.69
C ARG A 274 3.57 7.60 -17.98
N TRP A 275 4.36 8.46 -18.59
CA TRP A 275 3.95 9.78 -19.05
C TRP A 275 3.88 9.79 -20.58
N VAL A 276 2.78 10.28 -21.13
CA VAL A 276 2.59 10.43 -22.58
C VAL A 276 3.04 11.84 -22.99
N ASP A 277 4.12 11.89 -23.77
CA ASP A 277 4.68 13.12 -24.33
C ASP A 277 4.50 13.08 -25.86
N GLY A 278 3.45 13.72 -26.34
CA GLY A 278 3.02 13.60 -27.72
C GLY A 278 2.67 12.16 -28.09
N VAL A 279 3.44 11.56 -28.99
CA VAL A 279 3.29 10.15 -29.40
C VAL A 279 4.14 9.18 -28.57
N THR A 280 5.05 9.70 -27.78
CA THR A 280 6.01 8.91 -27.01
C THR A 280 5.43 8.59 -25.63
N GLN A 281 5.50 7.32 -25.25
CA GLN A 281 5.19 6.88 -23.89
C GLN A 281 6.51 6.69 -23.12
N ARG A 282 6.71 7.51 -22.12
CA ARG A 282 7.93 7.54 -21.31
C ARG A 282 7.69 6.79 -20.02
N PRO A 283 8.35 5.64 -19.78
CA PRO A 283 8.21 4.88 -18.55
C PRO A 283 8.79 5.67 -17.37
N ILE A 284 8.16 5.50 -16.19
CA ILE A 284 8.59 6.11 -14.93
C ILE A 284 8.76 5.03 -13.86
N ALA A 285 7.79 4.12 -13.72
CA ALA A 285 7.86 3.04 -12.76
C ALA A 285 7.17 1.79 -13.32
N HIS A 286 7.82 0.64 -13.15
CA HIS A 286 7.20 -0.64 -13.42
C HIS A 286 6.21 -1.01 -12.31
N ARG A 287 6.61 -0.84 -11.04
CA ARG A 287 5.77 -1.19 -9.89
C ARG A 287 6.05 -0.28 -8.70
N MET A 288 4.99 0.19 -8.05
CA MET A 288 5.04 0.92 -6.78
C MET A 288 4.03 0.31 -5.81
N ALA A 289 4.47 -0.10 -4.63
CA ALA A 289 3.63 -0.67 -3.59
C ALA A 289 4.25 -0.50 -2.20
N LEU A 290 3.42 -0.62 -1.17
CA LEU A 290 3.93 -0.93 0.17
C LEU A 290 4.58 -2.32 0.15
N SER A 291 5.72 -2.45 0.77
CA SER A 291 6.43 -3.73 0.90
C SER A 291 6.28 -4.32 2.30
N GLU A 292 6.31 -3.49 3.32
CA GLU A 292 6.04 -3.89 4.70
C GLU A 292 5.65 -2.68 5.55
N MET A 293 4.95 -2.94 6.64
CA MET A 293 4.61 -1.98 7.68
C MET A 293 5.01 -2.56 9.03
N LEU A 294 5.53 -1.71 9.92
CA LEU A 294 5.84 -2.09 11.29
C LEU A 294 5.28 -1.08 12.27
N VAL A 295 4.58 -1.56 13.29
CA VAL A 295 4.03 -0.73 14.38
C VAL A 295 4.48 -1.26 15.74
N PRO A 296 5.62 -0.79 16.30
CA PRO A 296 6.07 -1.14 17.64
C PRO A 296 5.49 -0.18 18.68
N TYR A 297 5.00 -0.73 19.79
CA TYR A 297 4.52 0.03 20.94
C TYR A 297 5.60 0.15 22.02
N GLY A 298 5.80 1.38 22.55
CA GLY A 298 6.87 1.73 23.47
C GLY A 298 6.48 1.66 24.95
N ASP A 299 5.91 0.54 25.41
CA ASP A 299 5.51 0.35 26.82
C ASP A 299 6.20 -0.86 27.44
N THR A 300 6.70 -0.73 28.67
CA THR A 300 7.49 -1.75 29.39
C THR A 300 6.65 -2.69 30.24
N SER A 301 5.33 -2.51 30.31
CA SER A 301 4.45 -3.43 31.06
C SER A 301 4.45 -4.81 30.41
N VAL A 302 4.38 -5.87 31.21
CA VAL A 302 4.46 -7.28 30.76
C VAL A 302 3.49 -7.61 29.64
N THR A 303 2.29 -7.02 29.65
CA THR A 303 1.27 -7.24 28.62
C THR A 303 1.44 -6.33 27.39
N TRP A 304 2.44 -5.46 27.37
CA TRP A 304 2.69 -4.50 26.27
C TRP A 304 4.05 -4.67 25.59
N THR A 305 5.06 -5.19 26.27
CA THR A 305 6.44 -5.31 25.75
C THR A 305 6.56 -6.06 24.42
N TRP A 306 5.61 -6.91 24.09
CA TRP A 306 5.57 -7.73 22.89
C TRP A 306 4.70 -7.13 21.76
N ARG A 307 3.95 -6.04 22.04
CA ARG A 307 3.03 -5.48 21.06
C ARG A 307 3.79 -4.81 19.94
N ASN A 308 3.71 -5.44 18.80
CA ASN A 308 4.21 -4.96 17.53
C ASN A 308 3.41 -5.68 16.43
N ALA A 309 3.33 -5.07 15.25
CA ALA A 309 2.62 -5.65 14.12
C ALA A 309 3.42 -5.43 12.83
N PHE A 310 3.59 -6.49 12.05
CA PHE A 310 3.97 -6.42 10.65
C PHE A 310 2.69 -6.51 9.82
N ASP A 311 2.04 -5.36 9.63
CA ASP A 311 0.65 -5.28 9.15
C ASP A 311 0.45 -5.90 7.76
N ILE A 312 1.48 -5.90 6.92
CA ILE A 312 1.44 -6.52 5.59
C ILE A 312 1.70 -8.02 5.69
N GLY A 313 2.79 -8.41 6.35
CA GLY A 313 3.26 -9.80 6.32
C GLY A 313 2.60 -10.72 7.33
N GLU A 314 2.06 -10.19 8.43
CA GLU A 314 1.40 -10.97 9.48
C GLU A 314 -0.12 -11.03 9.32
N TYR A 315 -0.74 -10.00 8.68
CA TYR A 315 -2.20 -9.86 8.62
C TYR A 315 -2.77 -9.81 7.19
N GLY A 316 -1.97 -9.45 6.18
CA GLY A 316 -2.44 -9.32 4.81
C GLY A 316 -3.26 -8.04 4.61
N PHE A 317 -2.57 -6.92 4.55
CA PHE A 317 -3.13 -5.56 4.52
C PHE A 317 -4.23 -5.35 3.47
N GLY A 318 -4.06 -5.91 2.26
CA GLY A 318 -5.07 -5.78 1.21
C GLY A 318 -6.35 -6.56 1.49
N MET A 319 -6.28 -7.67 2.23
CA MET A 319 -7.48 -8.46 2.59
C MET A 319 -8.37 -7.75 3.61
N THR A 320 -7.84 -6.76 4.33
CA THR A 320 -8.58 -5.94 5.30
C THR A 320 -9.15 -4.67 4.69
N SER A 321 -9.15 -4.56 3.35
CA SER A 321 -9.69 -3.40 2.63
C SER A 321 -11.17 -3.20 2.89
N SER A 322 -11.56 -1.94 3.09
CA SER A 322 -12.94 -1.51 3.31
C SER A 322 -13.62 -1.12 2.01
N SER A 323 -14.94 -1.31 1.93
CA SER A 323 -15.76 -0.81 0.84
C SER A 323 -15.96 0.70 0.99
N LEU A 324 -15.58 1.46 -0.03
CA LEU A 324 -15.63 2.92 -0.03
C LEU A 324 -17.03 3.45 -0.42
N ARG A 325 -17.48 4.52 0.24
CA ARG A 325 -18.77 5.15 0.03
C ARG A 325 -18.57 6.54 -0.60
N LYS A 326 -19.25 6.75 -1.74
CA LYS A 326 -19.29 8.07 -2.39
C LYS A 326 -19.99 9.10 -1.51
N GLY A 327 -19.42 10.30 -1.44
CA GLY A 327 -19.94 11.39 -0.61
C GLY A 327 -19.56 11.30 0.87
N VAL A 328 -18.94 10.19 1.29
CA VAL A 328 -18.47 9.97 2.67
C VAL A 328 -16.95 9.79 2.69
N ASP A 329 -16.47 8.66 2.17
CA ASP A 329 -15.05 8.33 2.17
C ASP A 329 -14.31 8.96 0.97
N VAL A 330 -15.04 9.15 -0.13
CA VAL A 330 -14.53 9.68 -1.39
C VAL A 330 -15.55 10.58 -2.08
N PRO A 331 -15.14 11.48 -3.00
CA PRO A 331 -16.07 12.33 -3.74
C PRO A 331 -17.13 11.53 -4.51
N THR A 332 -18.31 12.13 -4.69
CA THR A 332 -19.39 11.52 -5.49
C THR A 332 -19.00 11.25 -6.93
N SER A 333 -18.05 12.02 -7.48
CA SER A 333 -17.48 11.86 -8.82
C SER A 333 -16.48 10.71 -8.95
N ALA A 334 -16.08 10.05 -7.85
CA ALA A 334 -15.08 9.00 -7.88
C ALA A 334 -15.52 7.80 -8.76
N VAL A 335 -14.62 7.28 -9.52
CA VAL A 335 -14.72 5.96 -10.16
C VAL A 335 -14.31 4.92 -9.13
N LEU A 336 -15.13 3.91 -8.91
CA LEU A 336 -14.89 2.88 -7.92
C LEU A 336 -14.60 1.55 -8.60
N LEU A 337 -13.58 0.85 -8.12
CA LEU A 337 -13.20 -0.48 -8.59
C LEU A 337 -13.36 -1.48 -7.44
N SER A 338 -13.93 -2.64 -7.74
CA SER A 338 -14.04 -3.75 -6.81
C SER A 338 -12.82 -4.65 -6.89
N ALA A 339 -12.48 -5.30 -5.78
CA ALA A 339 -11.47 -6.34 -5.73
C ALA A 339 -12.07 -7.67 -5.26
N SER A 340 -11.38 -8.77 -5.53
CA SER A 340 -11.79 -10.08 -5.06
C SER A 340 -10.61 -10.81 -4.46
N PHE A 341 -10.85 -11.48 -3.35
CA PHE A 341 -9.87 -12.27 -2.61
C PHE A 341 -10.41 -13.68 -2.39
N VAL A 342 -9.52 -14.61 -2.09
CA VAL A 342 -9.89 -15.99 -1.75
C VAL A 342 -9.78 -16.18 -0.25
N SER A 343 -10.85 -16.63 0.39
CA SER A 343 -10.82 -17.01 1.81
C SER A 343 -9.98 -18.27 2.03
N GLU A 344 -9.62 -18.58 3.27
CA GLU A 344 -8.85 -19.79 3.60
C GLU A 344 -9.52 -21.09 3.17
N GLN A 345 -10.84 -21.09 3.02
CA GLN A 345 -11.60 -22.24 2.50
C GLN A 345 -11.62 -22.31 0.96
N GLY A 346 -10.95 -21.37 0.26
CA GLY A 346 -10.96 -21.27 -1.19
C GLY A 346 -12.25 -20.68 -1.77
N VAL A 347 -13.00 -19.94 -0.97
CA VAL A 347 -14.19 -19.21 -1.41
C VAL A 347 -13.80 -17.82 -1.85
N VAL A 348 -14.21 -17.43 -3.07
CA VAL A 348 -13.98 -16.06 -3.55
C VAL A 348 -14.91 -15.11 -2.82
N ARG A 349 -14.32 -14.08 -2.22
CA ARG A 349 -15.02 -12.94 -1.60
C ARG A 349 -14.72 -11.69 -2.38
N SER A 350 -15.74 -10.90 -2.66
CA SER A 350 -15.59 -9.61 -3.33
C SER A 350 -15.72 -8.47 -2.31
N VAL A 351 -14.81 -7.52 -2.40
CA VAL A 351 -14.88 -6.23 -1.72
C VAL A 351 -15.35 -5.22 -2.78
N PRO A 352 -16.62 -4.84 -2.77
CA PRO A 352 -17.10 -3.83 -3.71
C PRO A 352 -16.47 -2.48 -3.37
N ASN A 353 -16.22 -1.67 -4.41
CA ASN A 353 -15.70 -0.31 -4.22
C ASN A 353 -14.38 -0.24 -3.41
N ALA A 354 -13.48 -1.18 -3.60
CA ALA A 354 -12.26 -1.29 -2.80
C ALA A 354 -11.18 -0.25 -3.17
N ILE A 355 -11.20 0.27 -4.41
CA ILE A 355 -10.30 1.32 -4.87
C ILE A 355 -11.16 2.47 -5.40
N ALA A 356 -10.82 3.70 -5.02
CA ALA A 356 -11.39 4.91 -5.58
C ALA A 356 -10.38 5.67 -6.43
N ILE A 357 -10.85 6.19 -7.57
CA ILE A 357 -10.05 7.01 -8.47
C ILE A 357 -10.84 8.29 -8.73
N PHE A 358 -10.27 9.43 -8.36
CA PHE A 358 -10.95 10.71 -8.49
C PHE A 358 -9.97 11.86 -8.70
N GLU A 359 -10.42 12.88 -9.40
CA GLU A 359 -9.66 14.12 -9.57
C GLU A 359 -10.03 15.10 -8.46
N ARG A 360 -9.02 15.83 -7.96
CA ARG A 360 -9.22 16.94 -7.03
C ARG A 360 -8.41 18.16 -7.45
N ASP A 361 -8.79 19.31 -6.91
CA ASP A 361 -8.02 20.55 -7.02
C ASP A 361 -6.85 20.52 -6.02
N GLY A 362 -5.63 20.59 -6.52
CA GLY A 362 -4.40 20.60 -5.72
C GLY A 362 -3.92 22.01 -5.34
N GLY A 363 -4.75 23.05 -5.55
CA GLY A 363 -4.39 24.44 -5.28
C GLY A 363 -3.70 25.12 -6.46
N VAL A 364 -2.92 26.16 -6.17
CA VAL A 364 -2.14 26.88 -7.18
C VAL A 364 -0.90 26.07 -7.53
N ALA A 365 -0.73 25.73 -8.82
CA ALA A 365 0.46 25.05 -9.32
C ALA A 365 1.62 26.02 -9.54
N TRP A 366 1.33 27.14 -10.18
CA TRP A 366 2.28 28.26 -10.32
C TRP A 366 1.52 29.59 -10.45
N ARG A 367 2.17 30.69 -10.05
CA ARG A 367 1.64 32.04 -10.14
C ARG A 367 2.78 33.04 -10.28
N HIS A 368 2.61 34.02 -11.20
CA HIS A 368 3.52 35.16 -11.32
C HIS A 368 2.72 36.43 -11.58
N THR A 369 3.18 37.55 -11.01
CA THR A 369 2.61 38.88 -11.27
C THR A 369 3.67 39.72 -11.98
N THR A 370 3.43 40.00 -13.24
CA THR A 370 4.25 40.96 -14.04
C THR A 370 3.59 42.31 -13.96
N ASN A 371 4.27 43.29 -13.35
CA ASN A 371 3.72 44.63 -13.10
C ASN A 371 2.37 44.57 -12.34
N ALA A 372 1.97 45.56 -11.60
CA ALA A 372 0.82 45.54 -10.71
C ALA A 372 -0.55 45.18 -11.34
N GLN A 373 -0.61 44.84 -12.61
CA GLN A 373 -1.85 44.67 -13.37
C GLN A 373 -2.03 43.33 -14.10
N ALA A 374 -0.96 42.53 -14.28
CA ALA A 374 -1.08 41.24 -14.98
C ALA A 374 -0.68 40.07 -14.06
N ILE A 375 -1.64 39.26 -13.71
CA ILE A 375 -1.43 38.05 -12.94
C ILE A 375 -1.60 36.84 -13.86
N ALA A 376 -0.54 36.06 -14.02
CA ALA A 376 -0.61 34.73 -14.64
C ALA A 376 -0.62 33.66 -13.51
N SER A 377 -1.51 32.69 -13.62
CA SER A 377 -1.65 31.63 -12.62
C SER A 377 -2.27 30.38 -13.24
N GLN A 378 -1.89 29.22 -12.74
CA GLN A 378 -2.48 27.94 -13.11
C GLN A 378 -2.81 27.10 -11.87
N ARG A 379 -3.93 26.37 -11.93
CA ARG A 379 -4.34 25.43 -10.89
C ARG A 379 -3.63 24.08 -11.08
N ARG A 380 -3.22 23.46 -9.98
CA ARG A 380 -2.79 22.07 -9.94
C ARG A 380 -4.02 21.17 -9.96
N ARG A 381 -3.99 20.17 -10.82
CA ARG A 381 -4.97 19.10 -10.84
C ARG A 381 -4.28 17.82 -10.39
N GLU A 382 -4.94 17.06 -9.55
CA GLU A 382 -4.42 15.84 -8.97
C GLU A 382 -5.41 14.70 -9.18
N LEU A 383 -4.93 13.57 -9.71
CA LEU A 383 -5.67 12.32 -9.72
C LEU A 383 -5.25 11.50 -8.52
N VAL A 384 -6.20 11.19 -7.66
CA VAL A 384 -6.00 10.36 -6.46
C VAL A 384 -6.46 8.95 -6.76
N VAL A 385 -5.61 7.98 -6.49
CA VAL A 385 -5.95 6.54 -6.44
C VAL A 385 -5.80 6.10 -5.01
N GLN A 386 -6.91 5.71 -4.37
CA GLN A 386 -6.95 5.46 -2.93
C GLN A 386 -7.63 4.15 -2.61
N HIS A 387 -7.11 3.45 -1.59
CA HIS A 387 -7.85 2.43 -0.87
C HIS A 387 -7.74 2.68 0.64
N ILE A 388 -8.67 2.10 1.41
CA ILE A 388 -8.66 2.16 2.87
C ILE A 388 -8.67 0.73 3.39
N ALA A 389 -7.77 0.46 4.34
CA ALA A 389 -7.70 -0.81 5.03
C ALA A 389 -7.84 -0.60 6.53
N THR A 390 -8.65 -1.45 7.18
CA THR A 390 -8.84 -1.44 8.62
C THR A 390 -8.09 -2.60 9.25
N LEU A 391 -7.05 -2.28 10.01
CA LEU A 391 -6.23 -3.23 10.74
C LEU A 391 -6.41 -3.05 12.24
N ALA A 392 -7.13 -3.98 12.83
CA ALA A 392 -7.51 -3.92 14.25
C ALA A 392 -8.15 -2.55 14.60
N ASN A 393 -7.40 -1.69 15.24
CA ASN A 393 -7.87 -0.39 15.70
C ASN A 393 -7.54 0.77 14.76
N TYR A 394 -6.66 0.58 13.78
CA TYR A 394 -6.25 1.61 12.84
C TYR A 394 -6.93 1.46 11.48
N ASP A 395 -7.26 2.62 10.88
CA ASP A 395 -7.63 2.76 9.48
C ASP A 395 -6.50 3.47 8.74
N TYR A 396 -6.00 2.85 7.69
CA TYR A 396 -4.95 3.39 6.84
C TYR A 396 -5.50 3.75 5.47
N LEU A 397 -5.31 5.00 5.07
CA LEU A 397 -5.70 5.53 3.77
C LEU A 397 -4.45 5.57 2.88
N VAL A 398 -4.26 4.58 2.02
CA VAL A 398 -3.11 4.58 1.09
C VAL A 398 -3.52 5.22 -0.22
N SER A 399 -2.86 6.32 -0.56
CA SER A 399 -3.14 7.11 -1.75
C SER A 399 -1.90 7.30 -2.61
N TYR A 400 -2.03 7.03 -3.91
CA TYR A 400 -1.09 7.49 -4.93
C TYR A 400 -1.72 8.68 -5.65
N ILE A 401 -1.05 9.82 -5.63
CA ILE A 401 -1.54 11.10 -6.14
C ILE A 401 -0.68 11.50 -7.33
N PHE A 402 -1.29 11.53 -8.49
CA PHE A 402 -0.64 11.90 -9.75
C PHE A 402 -1.01 13.34 -10.11
N SER A 403 -0.03 14.22 -10.09
CA SER A 403 -0.25 15.64 -10.43
C SER A 403 -0.05 15.89 -11.91
N ASN A 404 -0.75 16.89 -12.44
CA ASN A 404 -0.61 17.29 -13.85
C ASN A 404 0.73 17.98 -14.18
N ASP A 405 1.57 18.24 -13.17
CA ASP A 405 2.96 18.71 -13.33
C ASP A 405 3.99 17.57 -13.41
N GLY A 406 3.53 16.31 -13.38
CA GLY A 406 4.40 15.14 -13.44
C GLY A 406 4.83 14.60 -12.06
N THR A 407 4.45 15.27 -10.98
CA THR A 407 4.76 14.80 -9.61
C THR A 407 3.89 13.60 -9.22
N ILE A 408 4.49 12.62 -8.52
CA ILE A 408 3.76 11.53 -7.86
C ILE A 408 3.98 11.67 -6.36
N THR A 409 2.89 11.65 -5.58
CA THR A 409 2.96 11.62 -4.11
C THR A 409 2.33 10.34 -3.60
N VAL A 410 3.06 9.61 -2.76
CA VAL A 410 2.48 8.54 -1.93
C VAL A 410 2.12 9.16 -0.60
N ASP A 411 0.84 9.11 -0.25
CA ASP A 411 0.27 9.70 0.97
C ASP A 411 -0.44 8.62 1.76
N ILE A 412 0.04 8.35 2.97
CA ILE A 412 -0.52 7.35 3.87
C ILE A 412 -1.16 8.08 5.04
N GLY A 413 -2.48 8.11 5.05
CA GLY A 413 -3.28 8.66 6.14
C GLY A 413 -3.46 7.61 7.24
N LEU A 414 -3.29 8.03 8.49
CA LEU A 414 -3.47 7.21 9.69
C LEU A 414 -4.62 7.79 10.50
N THR A 415 -5.61 6.96 10.81
CA THR A 415 -6.79 7.32 11.61
C THR A 415 -7.34 6.08 12.32
N GLY A 416 -8.58 6.11 12.79
CA GLY A 416 -9.20 5.03 13.53
C GLY A 416 -9.18 5.28 15.04
N VAL A 417 -9.07 4.25 15.84
CA VAL A 417 -9.11 4.31 17.30
C VAL A 417 -7.74 3.97 17.86
N MET A 418 -7.20 4.81 18.75
CA MET A 418 -5.94 4.49 19.41
C MET A 418 -6.04 3.22 20.25
N LEU A 419 -4.98 2.42 20.25
CA LEU A 419 -4.83 1.36 21.23
C LEU A 419 -4.46 1.98 22.57
N VAL A 420 -5.31 1.77 23.59
CA VAL A 420 -5.18 2.38 24.90
C VAL A 420 -5.08 1.35 26.01
N LYS A 421 -4.56 1.78 27.17
CA LYS A 421 -4.51 1.00 28.40
C LYS A 421 -5.23 1.70 29.53
N ALA A 422 -5.72 0.95 30.50
CA ALA A 422 -6.30 1.50 31.72
C ALA A 422 -5.22 2.18 32.57
N ALA A 423 -5.51 3.39 33.05
CA ALA A 423 -4.66 4.06 34.01
C ALA A 423 -4.65 3.36 35.38
N ALA A 424 -3.51 3.40 36.06
CA ALA A 424 -3.37 2.81 37.39
C ALA A 424 -4.18 3.57 38.43
N ASP A 425 -4.20 4.89 38.31
CA ASP A 425 -4.88 5.82 39.20
C ASP A 425 -5.69 6.82 38.37
N THR A 426 -6.87 7.16 38.87
CA THR A 426 -7.72 8.20 38.32
C THR A 426 -7.39 9.58 38.88
N ALA A 427 -6.54 9.68 39.92
CA ALA A 427 -6.03 10.92 40.43
C ALA A 427 -5.02 11.50 39.42
N PHE A 428 -5.21 12.77 39.08
CA PHE A 428 -4.32 13.49 38.18
C PHE A 428 -3.26 14.23 38.98
N ASP A 429 -2.01 13.78 38.90
CA ASP A 429 -0.85 14.61 39.23
C ASP A 429 -0.01 14.83 37.96
N ALA A 430 0.04 16.08 37.49
CA ALA A 430 0.82 16.48 36.33
C ALA A 430 2.35 16.30 36.52
N ARG A 431 2.79 15.95 37.73
CA ARG A 431 4.21 15.79 38.10
C ARG A 431 4.64 14.32 38.21
N GLU A 432 3.73 13.36 38.07
CA GLU A 432 4.10 11.95 38.17
C GLU A 432 4.90 11.51 36.92
N PHE A 433 6.18 11.27 37.17
CA PHE A 433 7.06 10.52 36.28
C PHE A 433 6.75 9.02 36.46
N GLY A 434 6.66 8.29 35.41
CA GLY A 434 6.39 6.86 35.46
C GLY A 434 5.56 6.39 34.28
N GLU A 435 4.39 5.83 34.52
CA GLU A 435 3.51 5.36 33.45
C GLU A 435 3.22 6.44 32.39
N GLN A 436 3.13 7.71 32.82
CA GLN A 436 2.88 8.86 31.93
C GLN A 436 4.06 9.22 31.03
N MET A 437 5.29 8.79 31.33
CA MET A 437 6.43 8.97 30.42
C MET A 437 6.36 8.02 29.22
N LEU A 438 5.71 6.86 29.35
CA LEU A 438 5.59 5.85 28.31
C LEU A 438 4.26 5.96 27.55
N ALA A 439 3.27 6.60 28.17
CA ALA A 439 1.92 6.72 27.63
C ALA A 439 1.28 8.05 28.04
N HIS A 440 0.67 8.73 27.09
CA HIS A 440 -0.03 9.99 27.38
C HIS A 440 -1.44 9.75 27.90
N ARG A 441 -1.83 10.50 28.96
CA ARG A 441 -3.19 10.41 29.51
C ARG A 441 -4.18 11.16 28.62
N ILE A 442 -5.13 10.43 28.05
CA ILE A 442 -6.15 10.99 27.14
C ILE A 442 -7.51 11.19 27.80
N THR A 443 -7.82 10.39 28.83
CA THR A 443 -8.96 10.56 29.73
C THR A 443 -8.52 10.28 31.17
N ARG A 444 -9.41 10.43 32.15
CA ARG A 444 -9.08 10.07 33.55
C ARG A 444 -8.65 8.63 33.74
N SER A 445 -9.18 7.72 32.91
CA SER A 445 -9.00 6.29 33.07
C SER A 445 -8.22 5.62 31.92
N LEU A 446 -7.79 6.39 30.91
CA LEU A 446 -7.12 5.85 29.73
C LEU A 446 -5.79 6.54 29.45
N LEU A 447 -4.80 5.72 29.12
CA LEU A 447 -3.47 6.11 28.67
C LEU A 447 -3.25 5.59 27.24
N ALA A 448 -2.67 6.42 26.39
CA ALA A 448 -2.25 6.05 25.02
C ALA A 448 -0.74 5.82 24.99
N PRO A 449 -0.24 4.60 24.88
CA PRO A 449 1.19 4.33 24.74
C PRO A 449 1.77 4.95 23.49
N THR A 450 2.95 5.57 23.62
CA THR A 450 3.71 6.09 22.47
C THR A 450 4.14 4.93 21.58
N HIS A 451 3.99 5.11 20.27
CA HIS A 451 4.35 4.10 19.28
C HIS A 451 4.82 4.73 17.97
N GLN A 452 5.43 3.93 17.14
CA GLN A 452 5.90 4.38 15.83
C GLN A 452 5.21 3.59 14.71
N HIS A 453 5.01 4.26 13.58
CA HIS A 453 4.58 3.63 12.34
C HIS A 453 5.69 3.76 11.32
N TYR A 454 6.07 2.63 10.70
CA TYR A 454 7.01 2.57 9.60
C TYR A 454 6.32 1.98 8.39
N PHE A 455 6.45 2.66 7.26
CA PHE A 455 5.92 2.24 5.98
C PHE A 455 7.09 2.10 5.01
N ASN A 456 7.40 0.89 4.60
CA ASN A 456 8.40 0.68 3.56
C ASN A 456 7.73 0.53 2.21
N LEU A 457 8.14 1.36 1.27
CA LEU A 457 7.69 1.38 -0.12
C LEU A 457 8.73 0.71 -1.01
N ARG A 458 8.31 -0.27 -1.82
CA ARG A 458 9.10 -0.82 -2.92
C ARG A 458 8.77 -0.05 -4.18
N LEU A 459 9.74 0.69 -4.69
CA LEU A 459 9.64 1.54 -5.86
C LEU A 459 10.58 1.01 -6.96
N ASP A 460 10.02 0.33 -7.92
CA ASP A 460 10.70 -0.17 -9.11
C ASP A 460 10.59 0.90 -10.20
N LEU A 461 11.62 1.76 -10.26
CA LEU A 461 11.61 2.97 -11.08
C LEU A 461 12.38 2.73 -12.38
N ASP A 462 11.71 2.97 -13.51
CA ASP A 462 12.21 2.79 -14.88
C ASP A 462 12.24 4.13 -15.62
N ILE A 463 13.08 5.05 -15.21
CA ILE A 463 13.10 6.40 -15.79
C ILE A 463 13.63 6.36 -17.23
N ASP A 464 12.72 6.53 -18.21
CA ASP A 464 12.98 6.38 -19.65
C ASP A 464 13.63 5.03 -20.04
N GLY A 465 13.43 4.01 -19.20
CA GLY A 465 13.95 2.64 -19.36
C GLY A 465 14.63 2.12 -18.10
N VAL A 466 15.16 0.89 -18.16
CA VAL A 466 15.71 0.14 -17.02
C VAL A 466 17.18 0.43 -16.71
N ASP A 467 17.90 1.08 -17.63
CA ASP A 467 19.32 1.43 -17.42
C ASP A 467 19.40 2.72 -16.61
N ASN A 468 19.27 2.61 -15.30
CA ASN A 468 19.23 3.76 -14.40
C ASN A 468 20.50 3.88 -13.53
N VAL A 469 20.71 5.07 -13.01
CA VAL A 469 21.73 5.40 -12.01
C VAL A 469 21.03 6.07 -10.84
N VAL A 470 21.34 5.61 -9.63
CA VAL A 470 20.86 6.25 -8.40
C VAL A 470 21.98 7.13 -7.85
N THR A 471 21.66 8.41 -7.69
CA THR A 471 22.58 9.42 -7.16
C THR A 471 22.02 9.96 -5.85
N GLU A 472 22.81 9.93 -4.77
CA GLU A 472 22.49 10.68 -3.54
C GLU A 472 22.91 12.13 -3.72
N VAL A 473 22.08 13.06 -3.30
CA VAL A 473 22.27 14.49 -3.44
C VAL A 473 22.15 15.17 -2.09
N ASP A 474 23.22 15.82 -1.66
CA ASP A 474 23.27 16.65 -0.46
C ASP A 474 23.47 18.13 -0.85
N VAL A 475 22.91 19.04 -0.07
CA VAL A 475 23.16 20.47 -0.18
C VAL A 475 23.85 20.94 1.10
N ARG A 476 25.02 21.54 0.97
CA ARG A 476 25.80 22.02 2.10
C ARG A 476 26.56 23.31 1.80
N SER A 477 27.05 23.96 2.84
CA SER A 477 28.05 25.03 2.68
C SER A 477 29.41 24.43 2.31
N PRO A 478 30.21 25.06 1.44
CA PRO A 478 31.58 24.66 1.19
C PRO A 478 32.40 24.58 2.48
N LEU A 479 33.28 23.56 2.57
CA LEU A 479 34.19 23.42 3.71
C LEU A 479 35.34 24.42 3.65
N ASP A 480 35.79 24.76 2.44
CA ASP A 480 36.85 25.73 2.21
C ASP A 480 36.25 27.15 2.22
N GLN A 481 36.75 28.00 3.12
CA GLN A 481 36.36 29.40 3.20
C GLN A 481 36.76 30.21 1.96
N SER A 482 37.78 29.78 1.21
CA SER A 482 38.16 30.43 -0.05
C SER A 482 37.07 30.31 -1.11
N GLU A 483 36.32 29.20 -1.10
CA GLU A 483 35.16 28.98 -1.97
C GLU A 483 33.88 29.68 -1.47
N ASN A 484 33.89 30.18 -0.23
CA ASN A 484 32.75 30.80 0.42
C ASN A 484 33.09 32.18 1.00
N ARG A 485 33.74 33.00 0.17
CA ARG A 485 34.24 34.31 0.58
C ARG A 485 33.17 35.23 1.22
N PHE A 486 31.91 35.10 0.82
CA PHE A 486 30.81 35.89 1.38
C PHE A 486 29.97 35.15 2.40
N GLY A 487 30.30 33.88 2.73
CA GLY A 487 29.58 33.07 3.69
C GLY A 487 28.18 32.62 3.27
N ASN A 488 27.84 32.78 1.98
CA ASN A 488 26.49 32.50 1.44
C ASN A 488 26.44 31.39 0.38
N ALA A 489 27.56 30.73 0.11
CA ALA A 489 27.60 29.67 -0.87
C ALA A 489 26.86 28.41 -0.37
N MET A 490 26.03 27.85 -1.24
CA MET A 490 25.35 26.57 -1.06
C MET A 490 25.71 25.71 -2.26
N MET A 491 26.41 24.62 -2.03
CA MET A 491 26.82 23.71 -3.09
C MET A 491 26.07 22.39 -3.00
N MET A 492 25.85 21.78 -4.13
CA MET A 492 25.22 20.49 -4.26
C MET A 492 26.31 19.43 -4.47
N ASP A 493 26.45 18.52 -3.51
CA ASP A 493 27.27 17.33 -3.66
C ASP A 493 26.43 16.21 -4.23
N GLN A 494 27.01 15.45 -5.15
CA GLN A 494 26.35 14.35 -5.82
C GLN A 494 27.32 13.18 -5.96
N TRP A 495 26.86 11.99 -5.62
CA TRP A 495 27.63 10.76 -5.85
C TRP A 495 26.72 9.60 -6.19
N ASP A 496 27.14 8.85 -7.20
CA ASP A 496 26.42 7.67 -7.65
C ASP A 496 26.60 6.54 -6.67
N ILE A 497 25.52 5.91 -6.30
CA ILE A 497 25.50 4.69 -5.49
C ILE A 497 25.86 3.50 -6.39
N ARG A 498 26.94 2.80 -6.07
CA ARG A 498 27.57 1.84 -6.98
C ARG A 498 27.22 0.40 -6.68
N SER A 499 26.91 0.08 -5.42
CA SER A 499 26.57 -1.26 -4.98
C SER A 499 25.46 -1.24 -3.95
N GLU A 500 24.86 -2.38 -3.68
CA GLU A 500 23.73 -2.51 -2.75
C GLU A 500 24.11 -2.16 -1.32
N ARG A 501 25.32 -2.46 -0.88
CA ARG A 501 25.79 -2.06 0.45
C ARG A 501 25.99 -0.56 0.57
N GLU A 502 26.50 0.09 -0.48
CA GLU A 502 26.53 1.56 -0.55
C GLU A 502 25.11 2.14 -0.57
N GLY A 503 24.14 1.38 -1.07
CA GLY A 503 22.74 1.75 -1.19
C GLY A 503 21.96 1.80 0.12
N LEU A 504 22.52 1.38 1.25
CA LEU A 504 21.88 1.46 2.56
C LEU A 504 22.05 2.87 3.14
N ARG A 505 21.03 3.73 2.93
CA ARG A 505 21.12 5.17 3.18
C ARG A 505 20.11 5.66 4.22
N THR A 506 20.52 6.68 4.97
CA THR A 506 19.68 7.39 5.91
C THR A 506 19.38 8.81 5.43
N ALA A 507 18.18 9.33 5.72
CA ALA A 507 17.87 10.72 5.47
C ALA A 507 18.74 11.63 6.35
N ASP A 508 19.14 12.78 5.81
CA ASP A 508 19.77 13.85 6.59
C ASP A 508 19.09 15.20 6.24
N PRO A 509 18.12 15.62 7.05
CA PRO A 509 17.43 16.89 6.83
C PRO A 509 18.36 18.12 6.88
N ARG A 510 19.48 18.03 7.59
CA ARG A 510 20.46 19.14 7.69
C ARG A 510 21.18 19.36 6.36
N MET A 511 21.31 18.29 5.56
CA MET A 511 21.91 18.32 4.24
C MET A 511 20.86 18.39 3.13
N SER A 512 19.58 18.49 3.46
CA SER A 512 18.48 18.39 2.49
C SER A 512 18.62 17.16 1.57
N ARG A 513 19.10 16.04 2.13
CA ARG A 513 19.42 14.81 1.40
C ARG A 513 18.24 14.26 0.65
N THR A 514 18.45 13.93 -0.61
CA THR A 514 17.49 13.27 -1.51
C THR A 514 18.18 12.23 -2.37
N TRP A 515 17.41 11.37 -3.03
CA TRP A 515 17.92 10.38 -3.97
C TRP A 515 17.32 10.63 -5.35
N ARG A 516 18.16 10.60 -6.36
CA ARG A 516 17.76 10.83 -7.75
C ARG A 516 17.94 9.56 -8.54
N VAL A 517 16.87 9.08 -9.18
CA VAL A 517 16.94 7.99 -10.15
C VAL A 517 16.95 8.59 -11.54
N SER A 518 18.03 8.39 -12.27
CA SER A 518 18.30 9.03 -13.54
C SER A 518 18.41 8.00 -14.66
N SER A 519 17.82 8.34 -15.81
CA SER A 519 18.11 7.67 -17.08
C SER A 519 19.55 7.91 -17.49
N THR A 520 20.14 6.98 -18.22
CA THR A 520 21.43 7.18 -18.88
C THR A 520 21.35 8.11 -20.10
N ARG A 521 20.14 8.48 -20.51
CA ARG A 521 19.89 9.41 -21.61
C ARG A 521 19.80 10.85 -21.07
N PRO A 522 20.63 11.77 -21.57
CA PRO A 522 20.53 13.17 -21.17
C PRO A 522 19.24 13.79 -21.73
N ASN A 523 18.78 14.83 -21.07
CA ASN A 523 17.69 15.68 -21.56
C ASN A 523 18.17 16.66 -22.65
N HIS A 524 17.28 17.53 -23.11
CA HIS A 524 17.53 18.50 -24.19
C HIS A 524 18.64 19.52 -23.89
N VAL A 525 19.01 19.73 -22.61
CA VAL A 525 20.12 20.61 -22.19
C VAL A 525 21.38 19.83 -21.78
N GLY A 526 21.43 18.53 -22.02
CA GLY A 526 22.55 17.67 -21.65
C GLY A 526 22.62 17.27 -20.17
N ALA A 527 21.59 17.60 -19.37
CA ALA A 527 21.49 17.20 -17.98
C ALA A 527 20.77 15.84 -17.85
N ALA A 528 20.84 15.22 -16.67
CA ALA A 528 20.18 13.95 -16.40
C ALA A 528 18.64 14.09 -16.49
N THR A 529 18.02 13.12 -17.16
CA THR A 529 16.56 12.92 -17.10
C THR A 529 16.26 12.05 -15.89
N ALA A 530 15.54 12.56 -14.90
CA ALA A 530 15.44 11.90 -13.62
C ALA A 530 14.09 12.14 -12.90
N PHE A 531 13.87 11.34 -11.85
CA PHE A 531 12.96 11.63 -10.75
C PHE A 531 13.73 11.68 -9.44
N THR A 532 13.45 12.71 -8.64
CA THR A 532 14.01 12.87 -7.30
C THR A 532 13.03 12.30 -6.27
N VAL A 533 13.51 11.38 -5.46
CA VAL A 533 12.77 10.75 -4.35
C VAL A 533 13.00 11.57 -3.08
N ILE A 534 11.92 12.07 -2.50
CA ILE A 534 11.93 12.96 -1.34
C ILE A 534 11.05 12.35 -0.25
N PRO A 535 11.62 11.73 0.81
CA PRO A 535 10.84 11.33 1.97
C PRO A 535 10.48 12.58 2.79
N GLU A 536 9.21 12.99 2.73
CA GLU A 536 8.72 14.16 3.48
C GLU A 536 8.46 13.84 4.95
N SER A 537 8.21 12.55 5.26
CA SER A 537 8.00 12.05 6.62
C SER A 537 9.10 11.06 6.98
N THR A 538 10.13 11.55 7.65
CA THR A 538 11.24 10.72 8.13
C THR A 538 11.01 10.26 9.56
N VAL A 539 11.31 9.00 9.83
CA VAL A 539 11.25 8.40 11.16
C VAL A 539 12.52 7.59 11.41
N TYR A 540 13.05 7.71 12.63
CA TYR A 540 14.20 6.93 13.08
C TYR A 540 13.76 5.98 14.19
N PRO A 541 14.30 4.74 14.24
CA PRO A 541 13.88 3.76 15.22
C PRO A 541 14.31 4.14 16.64
N LEU A 542 13.31 4.21 17.54
CA LEU A 542 13.50 4.48 18.97
C LEU A 542 13.73 3.20 19.79
N LEU A 543 13.46 2.03 19.22
CA LEU A 543 13.77 0.74 19.85
C LEU A 543 15.28 0.63 20.11
N ALA A 544 15.67 0.06 21.25
CA ALA A 544 17.07 -0.20 21.57
C ALA A 544 17.73 -1.07 20.46
N LEU A 545 19.01 -0.83 20.18
CA LEU A 545 19.76 -1.59 19.17
C LEU A 545 19.73 -3.11 19.41
N SER A 546 19.68 -3.51 20.69
CA SER A 546 19.59 -4.93 21.10
C SER A 546 18.20 -5.51 20.99
N HIS A 547 17.17 -4.71 20.69
CA HIS A 547 15.80 -5.22 20.63
C HIS A 547 15.62 -6.18 19.46
N PRO A 548 15.09 -7.41 19.67
CA PRO A 548 14.98 -8.44 18.61
C PRO A 548 14.23 -7.98 17.37
N LEU A 549 13.26 -7.07 17.53
CA LEU A 549 12.47 -6.52 16.44
C LEU A 549 13.32 -5.74 15.42
N ARG A 550 14.43 -5.09 15.87
CA ARG A 550 15.38 -4.42 14.99
C ARG A 550 16.02 -5.39 13.97
N ARG A 551 16.21 -6.64 14.38
CA ARG A 551 16.73 -7.68 13.50
C ARG A 551 15.66 -8.21 12.54
N ARG A 552 14.41 -8.33 12.98
CA ARG A 552 13.27 -8.77 12.14
C ARG A 552 12.87 -7.71 11.11
N ALA A 553 13.02 -6.43 11.43
CA ALA A 553 12.58 -5.28 10.64
C ALA A 553 13.76 -4.38 10.25
N ARG A 554 14.87 -4.92 9.75
CA ARG A 554 16.06 -4.14 9.39
C ARG A 554 15.80 -2.98 8.44
N PHE A 555 14.73 -3.01 7.68
CA PHE A 555 14.34 -1.92 6.78
C PHE A 555 14.07 -0.59 7.52
N ILE A 556 13.74 -0.62 8.82
CA ILE A 556 13.51 0.62 9.60
C ILE A 556 14.79 1.42 9.86
N GLU A 557 15.95 0.79 9.68
CA GLU A 557 17.27 1.43 9.88
C GLU A 557 17.60 2.42 8.76
N TYR A 558 16.99 2.27 7.59
CA TYR A 558 17.31 3.00 6.39
C TYR A 558 16.09 3.68 5.81
N GLN A 559 16.17 5.00 5.56
CA GLN A 559 15.10 5.73 4.89
C GLN A 559 15.11 5.49 3.38
N CYS A 560 16.23 5.03 2.83
CA CYS A 560 16.33 4.55 1.47
C CYS A 560 17.34 3.41 1.42
N ALA A 561 16.95 2.28 0.86
CA ALA A 561 17.85 1.23 0.46
C ALA A 561 17.66 0.98 -1.05
N ILE A 562 18.73 0.61 -1.72
CA ILE A 562 18.71 0.39 -3.17
C ILE A 562 19.23 -1.02 -3.46
N THR A 563 18.47 -1.78 -4.25
CA THR A 563 18.88 -3.08 -4.75
C THR A 563 18.79 -3.11 -6.27
N LYS A 564 19.48 -4.03 -6.88
CA LYS A 564 19.23 -4.41 -8.26
C LYS A 564 17.87 -5.10 -8.34
N TYR A 565 17.14 -4.90 -9.42
CA TYR A 565 15.86 -5.57 -9.61
C TYR A 565 16.02 -7.10 -9.54
N ASN A 566 15.16 -7.69 -8.71
CA ASN A 566 14.98 -9.13 -8.63
C ASN A 566 13.48 -9.40 -8.39
N ALA A 567 12.89 -10.24 -9.21
CA ALA A 567 11.45 -10.53 -9.16
C ALA A 567 11.02 -11.24 -7.85
N ASP A 568 11.95 -11.95 -7.18
CA ASP A 568 11.69 -12.65 -5.92
C ASP A 568 11.85 -11.74 -4.68
N GLU A 569 12.41 -10.54 -4.85
CA GLU A 569 12.62 -9.58 -3.78
C GLU A 569 11.45 -8.60 -3.70
N MET A 570 10.43 -8.98 -2.93
CA MET A 570 9.16 -8.24 -2.87
C MET A 570 8.92 -7.55 -1.52
N TYR A 571 9.44 -8.10 -0.43
CA TYR A 571 9.04 -7.72 0.93
C TYR A 571 10.25 -7.41 1.80
N ALA A 572 10.31 -6.17 2.33
CA ALA A 572 11.46 -5.65 3.06
C ALA A 572 11.79 -6.42 4.35
N ALA A 573 10.81 -7.08 4.97
CA ALA A 573 11.02 -7.98 6.12
C ALA A 573 11.02 -9.47 5.73
N GLY A 574 11.11 -9.78 4.42
CA GLY A 574 11.00 -11.13 3.90
C GLY A 574 9.56 -11.59 3.65
N ALA A 575 9.42 -12.71 2.96
CA ALA A 575 8.13 -13.24 2.55
C ALA A 575 7.26 -13.70 3.74
N TYR A 576 7.86 -14.11 4.83
CA TYR A 576 7.18 -14.66 6.01
C TYR A 576 7.73 -14.05 7.31
N PRO A 577 7.37 -12.77 7.63
CA PRO A 577 7.88 -12.10 8.83
C PRO A 577 7.27 -12.64 10.12
N ASN A 578 6.08 -13.28 10.06
CA ASN A 578 5.43 -13.83 11.24
C ASN A 578 6.32 -14.89 11.90
N GLN A 579 6.67 -14.68 13.16
CA GLN A 579 7.57 -15.52 13.95
C GLN A 579 8.96 -15.74 13.33
N SER A 580 9.40 -14.88 12.41
CA SER A 580 10.75 -14.93 11.83
C SER A 580 11.80 -14.62 12.90
N ALA A 581 12.94 -15.31 12.82
CA ALA A 581 14.11 -15.01 13.65
C ALA A 581 14.85 -13.73 13.24
N GLY A 582 14.52 -13.17 12.07
CA GLY A 582 15.13 -11.97 11.50
C GLY A 582 16.13 -12.27 10.38
N ASP A 583 16.81 -11.23 9.92
CA ASP A 583 17.80 -11.21 8.83
C ASP A 583 17.24 -11.64 7.45
N GLU A 584 15.92 -11.76 7.33
CA GLU A 584 15.22 -11.94 6.04
C GLU A 584 14.92 -10.58 5.39
N GLY A 585 14.51 -10.62 4.13
CA GLY A 585 14.19 -9.41 3.39
C GLY A 585 15.43 -8.60 3.04
N LEU A 586 15.41 -7.31 3.34
CA LEU A 586 16.43 -6.35 2.90
C LEU A 586 17.87 -6.75 3.24
N PRO A 587 18.20 -7.27 4.45
CA PRO A 587 19.57 -7.75 4.75
C PRO A 587 20.04 -8.84 3.81
N LYS A 588 19.15 -9.73 3.42
CA LYS A 588 19.43 -10.83 2.51
C LYS A 588 19.58 -10.37 1.06
N PHE A 589 18.76 -9.39 0.67
CA PHE A 589 18.78 -8.82 -0.67
C PHE A 589 20.10 -8.13 -0.97
N VAL A 590 20.65 -7.38 -0.01
CA VAL A 590 21.91 -6.65 -0.17
C VAL A 590 23.16 -7.50 0.14
N ALA A 591 23.02 -8.78 0.52
CA ALA A 591 24.13 -9.61 0.96
C ALA A 591 25.12 -9.94 -0.19
N ASN A 592 24.61 -10.09 -1.40
CA ASN A 592 25.40 -10.36 -2.62
C ASN A 592 26.14 -9.13 -3.14
N ASP A 593 25.79 -7.92 -2.67
CA ASP A 593 26.41 -6.64 -3.01
C ASP A 593 26.50 -6.37 -4.51
N ASP A 594 25.38 -6.60 -5.21
CA ASP A 594 25.30 -6.41 -6.66
C ASP A 594 25.63 -4.96 -7.07
N ARG A 595 26.18 -4.83 -8.27
CA ARG A 595 26.46 -3.52 -8.88
C ARG A 595 25.17 -2.87 -9.36
N LEU A 596 24.99 -1.57 -9.04
CA LEU A 596 23.79 -0.80 -9.32
C LEU A 596 23.87 0.14 -10.53
N VAL A 597 25.09 0.55 -10.92
CA VAL A 597 25.26 1.55 -11.99
C VAL A 597 24.84 1.00 -13.35
N ARG A 598 23.92 1.70 -14.00
CA ARG A 598 23.29 1.30 -15.27
C ARG A 598 22.64 -0.07 -15.16
N ARG A 599 21.80 -0.22 -14.16
CA ARG A 599 21.04 -1.43 -13.90
C ARG A 599 19.57 -1.07 -13.69
N ASP A 600 18.77 -2.07 -13.81
CA ASP A 600 17.42 -2.08 -13.33
C ASP A 600 17.45 -2.07 -11.79
N VAL A 601 16.90 -1.03 -11.16
CA VAL A 601 17.05 -0.76 -9.73
C VAL A 601 15.72 -0.62 -9.02
N VAL A 602 15.69 -1.08 -7.78
CA VAL A 602 14.55 -0.95 -6.88
C VAL A 602 14.96 -0.11 -5.68
N LEU A 603 14.16 0.89 -5.35
CA LEU A 603 14.30 1.68 -4.13
C LEU A 603 13.33 1.17 -3.07
N TRP A 604 13.85 0.96 -1.87
CA TRP A 604 13.11 0.58 -0.67
C TRP A 604 13.09 1.78 0.27
N CYS A 605 12.00 2.56 0.21
CA CYS A 605 11.92 3.84 0.94
C CYS A 605 11.09 3.67 2.20
N THR A 606 11.69 3.90 3.37
CA THR A 606 11.00 3.87 4.65
C THR A 606 10.61 5.28 5.08
N ILE A 607 9.31 5.52 5.18
CA ILE A 607 8.71 6.71 5.77
C ILE A 607 7.93 6.32 7.02
N GLY A 608 7.52 7.29 7.82
CA GLY A 608 6.69 6.99 8.98
C GLY A 608 6.53 8.16 9.94
N THR A 609 5.98 7.86 11.11
CA THR A 609 5.73 8.84 12.15
C THR A 609 5.85 8.23 13.53
N THR A 610 6.18 9.07 14.53
CA THR A 610 6.03 8.71 15.94
C THR A 610 4.72 9.29 16.43
N HIS A 611 3.83 8.44 16.92
CA HIS A 611 2.56 8.86 17.48
C HIS A 611 2.68 8.99 19.00
N VAL A 612 2.58 10.21 19.48
CA VAL A 612 2.37 10.55 20.89
C VAL A 612 0.91 10.93 21.02
N GLY A 613 0.12 10.11 21.71
CA GLY A 613 -1.33 10.29 21.81
C GLY A 613 -1.71 11.63 22.44
N ARG A 614 -2.83 12.21 22.01
CA ARG A 614 -3.41 13.46 22.49
C ARG A 614 -4.87 13.22 22.88
N SER A 615 -5.43 14.11 23.69
CA SER A 615 -6.86 14.04 24.02
C SER A 615 -7.75 14.17 22.79
N GLU A 616 -7.31 14.94 21.77
CA GLU A 616 -8.00 15.13 20.50
C GLU A 616 -8.00 13.89 19.60
N ASP A 617 -7.13 12.92 19.89
CA ASP A 617 -7.08 11.64 19.16
C ASP A 617 -8.12 10.63 19.70
N TRP A 618 -8.95 11.04 20.64
CA TRP A 618 -9.98 10.22 21.26
C TRP A 618 -11.37 10.85 21.09
N PRO A 619 -12.44 10.05 20.76
CA PRO A 619 -12.46 8.58 20.62
C PRO A 619 -11.99 8.07 19.25
N VAL A 620 -11.83 8.94 18.26
CA VAL A 620 -11.37 8.65 16.91
C VAL A 620 -10.32 9.69 16.51
N MET A 621 -9.20 9.22 15.99
CA MET A 621 -8.09 10.08 15.60
C MET A 621 -8.40 10.92 14.36
N PRO A 622 -8.16 12.24 14.37
CA PRO A 622 -8.02 12.99 13.12
C PRO A 622 -6.92 12.37 12.26
N VAL A 623 -7.10 12.40 10.93
CA VAL A 623 -6.10 11.84 10.00
C VAL A 623 -4.78 12.57 10.15
N SER A 624 -3.71 11.83 10.42
CA SER A 624 -2.32 12.26 10.26
C SER A 624 -1.71 11.58 9.03
N ASN A 625 -0.66 12.17 8.44
CA ASN A 625 -0.13 11.70 7.17
C ASN A 625 1.37 11.41 7.24
N ALA A 626 1.79 10.34 6.56
CA ALA A 626 3.18 10.08 6.19
C ALA A 626 3.31 10.13 4.67
N ARG A 627 4.31 10.88 4.15
CA ARG A 627 4.42 11.18 2.72
C ARG A 627 5.79 10.93 2.15
N LEU A 628 5.77 10.46 0.90
CA LEU A 628 6.93 10.39 0.01
C LEU A 628 6.55 11.01 -1.33
N ARG A 629 7.46 11.78 -1.92
CA ARG A 629 7.23 12.43 -3.21
C ARG A 629 8.29 12.05 -4.23
N LEU A 630 7.84 11.78 -5.45
CA LEU A 630 8.67 11.58 -6.64
C LEU A 630 8.51 12.82 -7.52
N LEU A 631 9.57 13.62 -7.64
CA LEU A 631 9.58 14.91 -8.33
C LEU A 631 10.33 14.80 -9.66
N PRO A 632 9.70 15.13 -10.82
CA PRO A 632 10.40 15.19 -12.09
C PRO A 632 11.60 16.14 -12.01
N THR A 633 12.77 15.69 -12.43
CA THR A 633 14.01 16.46 -12.39
C THR A 633 14.69 16.36 -13.75
N GLY A 634 14.55 17.39 -14.57
CA GLY A 634 15.00 17.34 -15.97
C GLY A 634 14.22 16.35 -16.85
N PHE A 635 13.15 15.77 -16.35
CA PHE A 635 12.28 14.86 -17.11
C PHE A 635 11.46 15.62 -18.16
N HIS A 636 10.98 16.80 -17.86
CA HIS A 636 10.33 17.70 -18.80
C HIS A 636 11.30 18.74 -19.34
N SER A 637 11.10 19.20 -20.58
CA SER A 637 11.91 20.24 -21.18
C SER A 637 11.63 21.64 -20.60
N GLN A 638 10.46 21.83 -20.01
CA GLN A 638 9.99 23.05 -19.35
C GLN A 638 8.84 22.70 -18.40
N ASN A 639 8.30 23.68 -17.70
CA ASN A 639 7.12 23.46 -16.88
C ASN A 639 5.97 22.90 -17.75
N PRO A 640 5.52 21.65 -17.52
CA PRO A 640 4.51 20.99 -18.38
C PRO A 640 3.14 21.65 -18.32
N LEU A 641 2.92 22.54 -17.37
CA LEU A 641 1.67 23.30 -17.21
C LEU A 641 1.64 24.62 -18.01
N ILE A 642 2.73 24.98 -18.66
CA ILE A 642 2.75 26.11 -19.59
C ILE A 642 2.27 25.60 -20.94
N VAL A 643 1.00 25.83 -21.24
CA VAL A 643 0.45 25.58 -22.59
C VAL A 643 1.01 26.66 -23.53
N PRO A 644 1.69 26.31 -24.65
CA PRO A 644 2.05 27.29 -25.65
C PRO A 644 0.76 28.01 -26.10
N GLN A 645 0.73 29.33 -26.02
CA GLN A 645 -0.37 30.06 -26.63
C GLN A 645 -0.37 29.69 -28.12
N GLN A 646 -1.44 29.00 -28.57
CA GLN A 646 -1.68 28.89 -30.00
C GLN A 646 -1.72 30.34 -30.51
N SER A 647 -0.72 30.71 -31.29
CA SER A 647 -0.67 32.02 -31.97
C SER A 647 -2.00 32.18 -32.70
N ALA A 648 -2.80 33.13 -32.25
CA ALA A 648 -4.05 33.45 -32.94
C ALA A 648 -3.70 33.70 -34.42
N PRO A 649 -4.44 33.13 -35.36
CA PRO A 649 -4.13 33.33 -36.77
C PRO A 649 -4.07 34.85 -37.05
N ILE A 650 -2.93 35.31 -37.55
CA ILE A 650 -2.74 36.71 -37.94
C ILE A 650 -3.80 36.99 -39.00
N LYS A 651 -4.84 37.72 -38.61
CA LYS A 651 -5.82 38.25 -39.58
C LYS A 651 -5.04 39.11 -40.57
N SER A 652 -4.79 38.58 -41.77
CA SER A 652 -4.24 39.37 -42.87
C SER A 652 -5.20 40.56 -43.09
N LYS A 653 -4.72 41.76 -42.82
CA LYS A 653 -5.43 42.98 -43.25
C LYS A 653 -5.51 42.92 -44.76
N LYS A 654 -6.69 42.68 -45.30
CA LYS A 654 -6.99 42.96 -46.68
C LYS A 654 -6.86 44.48 -46.84
N THR A 655 -5.80 44.93 -47.46
CA THR A 655 -5.68 46.29 -48.00
C THR A 655 -6.73 46.42 -49.09
N LYS A 656 -7.63 47.40 -48.91
CA LYS A 656 -8.49 47.91 -49.99
C LYS A 656 -7.70 48.91 -50.82
#